data_b988d50786690f89f231f2b4a67734d1
#
_entry.id   b988d50786690f89f231f2b4a67734d1
#
_cell.length_a   1.000
_cell.length_b   1.000
_cell.length_c   1.000
_cell.angle_alpha   90.00
_cell.angle_beta   90.00
_cell.angle_gamma   90.00
#
_symmetry.space_group_name_H-M   'P 1'
#
loop_
_entity.id
_entity.type
_entity.pdbx_description
1 polymer ?
#
loop_
_entity_poly.entity_id
_entity_poly.type
_entity_poly.pdbx_seq_one_letter_code
_entity_poly.pdbx_strand_id
1 'polypeptide(L)'
;MKKSVMNNGNILLNDWEGPHNGFPPLDKVSVSDFKPALLAAMAELDEEVESIVATQSPPTFENTILALERAGKKLNRVIALFYIWSGNLNCPDFQLVDTEMQPELAAFYDKQYQNNALFQKIETIYESMELGHYSDEQKILIKKYHQNYVLKGAKLSDDAQIKVAAINQKLAVLQTKFSQNLLADEESKFLELAVDQLAGLPEALVENAAMVANSKGQTGWIISNTRSSIDPFLTYSSVRSLREQAWKMFVNRGDNGDENDNKAIISEILELRAERAKLFGFETHAHWKLVDKMAKTPENAMKLLEDVWKPALKRVREEVTDMQAIADQEGHNIKIEPWDYRYYAEKVRKAKFDLDENEVKPYLQLDQMRASMFWMAGELFDIQFDQLYDVPVYHEDVKVWKVSNKTSGKQIGLWYFDPYAREGKRSGAWMNAYRDQSHLYKEETTIVSNNSNFIKGKPGEPVLISFDDAKTLFHEFGHALHGLCSNVTYLSLSGTNVATDYVEFPSQILERWLTTPEILNKFALHYKTGKTIPQDLLERIDKASKFNSGFNTLEYLASALIDMKLHLAGDQKIDPEIFEKSELAKMGMPKEIVMRHRTPQFGHIFSDDGYSAGYYSYLWSDVLSSDAYTAFTEAEGPYDKKVGKRLKENVFSVGSSVDESEGYRAFRGKDPSIEALMASRGF
;
A
#
# COMPACT_ATOMS: atom_id res chain seq x y z
N MET A 1 -40.42 -18.32 -12.93
CA MET A 1 -39.54 -19.48 -12.71
C MET A 1 -38.16 -18.97 -12.47
N LYS A 2 -37.79 -18.71 -11.20
CA LYS A 2 -36.41 -18.31 -10.81
C LYS A 2 -35.54 -19.57 -10.98
N LYS A 3 -34.59 -19.56 -11.91
CA LYS A 3 -33.54 -20.57 -11.94
C LYS A 3 -32.68 -20.33 -10.69
N SER A 4 -32.79 -21.20 -9.70
CA SER A 4 -31.79 -21.35 -8.67
C SER A 4 -30.48 -21.58 -9.40
N VAL A 5 -29.52 -20.63 -9.27
CA VAL A 5 -28.15 -20.83 -9.71
C VAL A 5 -27.62 -21.97 -8.82
N MET A 6 -27.61 -23.19 -9.37
CA MET A 6 -27.09 -24.34 -8.65
C MET A 6 -25.65 -24.05 -8.23
N ASN A 7 -25.39 -24.25 -6.96
CA ASN A 7 -24.05 -24.31 -6.38
C ASN A 7 -23.35 -25.56 -6.96
N ASN A 8 -22.71 -25.40 -8.13
CA ASN A 8 -22.15 -26.50 -8.92
C ASN A 8 -20.78 -26.97 -8.38
N GLY A 9 -20.62 -27.04 -7.06
CA GLY A 9 -19.37 -27.49 -6.45
C GLY A 9 -18.20 -26.51 -6.56
N ASN A 10 -18.45 -25.22 -6.86
CA ASN A 10 -17.40 -24.21 -6.94
C ASN A 10 -16.78 -23.97 -5.56
N ILE A 11 -15.48 -24.22 -5.46
CA ILE A 11 -14.73 -24.20 -4.20
C ILE A 11 -14.73 -22.80 -3.52
N LEU A 12 -14.82 -21.72 -4.31
CA LEU A 12 -14.84 -20.35 -3.80
C LEU A 12 -16.11 -19.99 -3.03
N LEU A 13 -17.21 -20.71 -3.26
CA LEU A 13 -18.50 -20.50 -2.60
C LEU A 13 -18.63 -21.23 -1.26
N ASN A 14 -17.73 -22.16 -0.99
CA ASN A 14 -17.76 -22.94 0.23
C ASN A 14 -17.26 -22.13 1.43
N ASP A 15 -17.74 -22.48 2.63
CA ASP A 15 -17.14 -21.95 3.86
C ASP A 15 -15.70 -22.44 3.99
N TRP A 16 -14.86 -21.60 4.57
CA TRP A 16 -13.49 -21.99 4.84
C TRP A 16 -13.46 -22.94 6.05
N GLU A 17 -12.96 -24.14 5.82
CA GLU A 17 -12.92 -25.21 6.81
C GLU A 17 -11.48 -25.56 7.22
N GLY A 18 -11.34 -26.40 8.24
CA GLY A 18 -10.05 -26.89 8.72
C GLY A 18 -9.63 -26.32 10.06
N PRO A 19 -8.38 -26.58 10.49
CA PRO A 19 -7.82 -26.02 11.73
C PRO A 19 -7.76 -24.50 11.68
N HIS A 20 -7.52 -23.88 12.83
CA HIS A 20 -7.41 -22.41 12.96
C HIS A 20 -8.69 -21.66 12.58
N ASN A 21 -9.84 -22.27 12.78
CA ASN A 21 -11.17 -21.74 12.41
C ASN A 21 -11.36 -21.51 10.92
N GLY A 22 -10.75 -22.37 10.11
CA GLY A 22 -10.83 -22.36 8.65
C GLY A 22 -9.84 -21.39 7.98
N PHE A 23 -9.38 -21.79 6.80
CA PHE A 23 -8.51 -21.04 5.93
C PHE A 23 -8.95 -21.16 4.46
N PRO A 24 -8.56 -20.21 3.60
CA PRO A 24 -8.93 -20.26 2.19
C PRO A 24 -8.29 -21.46 1.48
N PRO A 25 -9.01 -22.13 0.56
CA PRO A 25 -8.53 -23.32 -0.17
C PRO A 25 -7.62 -22.93 -1.35
N LEU A 26 -6.54 -22.18 -1.08
CA LEU A 26 -5.70 -21.52 -2.07
C LEU A 26 -5.02 -22.48 -3.07
N ASP A 27 -4.82 -23.74 -2.67
CA ASP A 27 -4.22 -24.80 -3.48
C ASP A 27 -5.19 -25.46 -4.47
N LYS A 28 -6.50 -25.13 -4.39
CA LYS A 28 -7.57 -25.77 -5.17
C LYS A 28 -8.32 -24.82 -6.11
N VAL A 29 -7.99 -23.53 -6.04
CA VAL A 29 -8.68 -22.51 -6.84
C VAL A 29 -8.15 -22.51 -8.26
N SER A 30 -9.05 -22.51 -9.22
CA SER A 30 -8.77 -22.32 -10.65
C SER A 30 -9.28 -20.96 -11.12
N VAL A 31 -8.64 -20.37 -12.14
CA VAL A 31 -9.09 -19.09 -12.71
C VAL A 31 -10.55 -19.16 -13.18
N SER A 32 -10.98 -20.30 -13.73
CA SER A 32 -12.36 -20.53 -14.19
C SER A 32 -13.40 -20.50 -13.08
N ASP A 33 -13.00 -20.61 -11.81
CA ASP A 33 -13.92 -20.60 -10.68
C ASP A 33 -14.40 -19.17 -10.34
N PHE A 34 -13.62 -18.13 -10.65
CA PHE A 34 -13.88 -16.76 -10.20
C PHE A 34 -15.16 -16.16 -10.76
N LYS A 35 -15.31 -16.12 -12.09
CA LYS A 35 -16.49 -15.49 -12.70
C LYS A 35 -17.82 -16.10 -12.22
N PRO A 36 -18.04 -17.42 -12.26
CA PRO A 36 -19.28 -18.00 -11.75
C PRO A 36 -19.46 -17.80 -10.25
N ALA A 37 -18.38 -17.81 -9.44
CA ALA A 37 -18.47 -17.58 -8.01
C ALA A 37 -18.85 -16.13 -7.68
N LEU A 38 -18.23 -15.14 -8.35
CA LEU A 38 -18.57 -13.74 -8.17
C LEU A 38 -20.04 -13.47 -8.50
N LEU A 39 -20.51 -13.94 -9.68
CA LEU A 39 -21.91 -13.77 -10.09
C LEU A 39 -22.90 -14.42 -9.11
N ALA A 40 -22.58 -15.62 -8.61
CA ALA A 40 -23.43 -16.30 -7.63
C ALA A 40 -23.45 -15.59 -6.27
N ALA A 41 -22.29 -15.13 -5.80
CA ALA A 41 -22.19 -14.42 -4.52
C ALA A 41 -22.82 -13.02 -4.56
N MET A 42 -22.73 -12.33 -5.71
CA MET A 42 -23.44 -11.07 -5.94
C MET A 42 -24.97 -11.26 -5.90
N ALA A 43 -25.47 -12.33 -6.54
CA ALA A 43 -26.90 -12.65 -6.52
C ALA A 43 -27.39 -12.97 -5.09
N GLU A 44 -26.59 -13.66 -4.29
CA GLU A 44 -26.91 -13.94 -2.89
C GLU A 44 -26.98 -12.67 -2.04
N LEU A 45 -26.02 -11.75 -2.20
CA LEU A 45 -26.07 -10.46 -1.51
C LEU A 45 -27.30 -9.63 -1.93
N ASP A 46 -27.67 -9.65 -3.22
CA ASP A 46 -28.91 -9.02 -3.66
C ASP A 46 -30.14 -9.55 -2.92
N GLU A 47 -30.25 -10.88 -2.76
CA GLU A 47 -31.35 -11.52 -2.01
C GLU A 47 -31.34 -11.16 -0.53
N GLU A 48 -30.16 -11.09 0.10
CA GLU A 48 -30.00 -10.66 1.48
C GLU A 48 -30.45 -9.20 1.68
N VAL A 49 -30.04 -8.29 0.80
CA VAL A 49 -30.45 -6.88 0.82
C VAL A 49 -31.93 -6.71 0.53
N GLU A 50 -32.49 -7.44 -0.45
CA GLU A 50 -33.93 -7.45 -0.71
C GLU A 50 -34.73 -7.89 0.54
N SER A 51 -34.24 -8.86 1.29
CA SER A 51 -34.85 -9.31 2.55
C SER A 51 -34.86 -8.21 3.63
N ILE A 52 -33.74 -7.45 3.76
CA ILE A 52 -33.65 -6.31 4.67
C ILE A 52 -34.66 -5.22 4.28
N VAL A 53 -34.73 -4.90 2.99
CA VAL A 53 -35.67 -3.90 2.45
C VAL A 53 -37.13 -4.30 2.64
N ALA A 54 -37.45 -5.58 2.40
CA ALA A 54 -38.82 -6.12 2.51
C ALA A 54 -39.34 -6.18 3.96
N THR A 55 -38.49 -6.02 4.97
CA THR A 55 -38.86 -6.03 6.38
C THR A 55 -39.84 -4.90 6.69
N GLN A 56 -41.09 -5.28 7.11
CA GLN A 56 -42.17 -4.31 7.36
C GLN A 56 -42.11 -3.62 8.75
N SER A 57 -41.36 -4.18 9.69
CA SER A 57 -41.17 -3.54 11.01
C SER A 57 -40.36 -2.25 10.86
N PRO A 58 -40.56 -1.27 11.77
CA PRO A 58 -39.74 -0.06 11.76
C PRO A 58 -38.24 -0.37 11.73
N PRO A 59 -37.43 0.44 11.02
CA PRO A 59 -35.99 0.25 10.99
C PRO A 59 -35.38 0.31 12.37
N THR A 60 -34.53 -0.67 12.71
CA THR A 60 -33.75 -0.71 13.93
C THR A 60 -32.30 -1.02 13.59
N PHE A 61 -31.41 -0.81 14.55
CA PHE A 61 -30.01 -1.21 14.39
C PHE A 61 -29.89 -2.69 13.99
N GLU A 62 -30.63 -3.57 14.64
CA GLU A 62 -30.55 -5.02 14.47
C GLU A 62 -31.08 -5.47 13.09
N ASN A 63 -32.23 -4.94 12.65
CA ASN A 63 -32.88 -5.39 11.41
C ASN A 63 -32.36 -4.68 10.17
N THR A 64 -31.51 -3.67 10.31
CA THR A 64 -30.96 -2.90 9.19
C THR A 64 -29.43 -2.84 9.25
N ILE A 65 -28.82 -2.13 10.20
CA ILE A 65 -27.36 -1.95 10.23
C ILE A 65 -26.62 -3.25 10.51
N LEU A 66 -27.02 -3.98 11.55
CA LEU A 66 -26.40 -5.25 11.90
C LEU A 66 -26.70 -6.33 10.85
N ALA A 67 -27.88 -6.27 10.21
CA ALA A 67 -28.21 -7.16 9.11
C ALA A 67 -27.30 -6.91 7.89
N LEU A 68 -26.99 -5.64 7.56
CA LEU A 68 -26.01 -5.28 6.52
C LEU A 68 -24.59 -5.71 6.87
N GLU A 69 -24.15 -5.57 8.13
CA GLU A 69 -22.85 -6.06 8.59
C GLU A 69 -22.68 -7.58 8.41
N ARG A 70 -23.78 -8.33 8.42
CA ARG A 70 -23.78 -9.78 8.23
C ARG A 70 -23.97 -10.21 6.79
N ALA A 71 -24.51 -9.33 5.95
CA ALA A 71 -24.73 -9.59 4.53
C ALA A 71 -23.43 -9.64 3.74
N GLY A 72 -23.42 -10.36 2.62
CA GLY A 72 -22.31 -10.39 1.69
C GLY A 72 -21.09 -11.19 2.14
N LYS A 73 -21.17 -11.96 3.21
CA LYS A 73 -20.04 -12.75 3.73
C LYS A 73 -19.39 -13.63 2.67
N LYS A 74 -20.20 -14.27 1.80
CA LYS A 74 -19.71 -15.10 0.70
C LYS A 74 -19.01 -14.27 -0.35
N LEU A 75 -19.61 -13.14 -0.75
CA LEU A 75 -19.00 -12.23 -1.72
C LEU A 75 -17.66 -11.69 -1.22
N ASN A 76 -17.57 -11.28 0.05
CA ASN A 76 -16.33 -10.82 0.65
C ASN A 76 -15.22 -11.87 0.58
N ARG A 77 -15.53 -13.17 0.83
CA ARG A 77 -14.54 -14.24 0.68
C ARG A 77 -14.07 -14.41 -0.76
N VAL A 78 -14.98 -14.41 -1.72
CA VAL A 78 -14.64 -14.55 -3.15
C VAL A 78 -13.81 -13.38 -3.63
N ILE A 79 -14.18 -12.16 -3.25
CA ILE A 79 -13.45 -10.93 -3.59
C ILE A 79 -12.06 -10.92 -2.98
N ALA A 80 -11.90 -11.34 -1.73
CA ALA A 80 -10.57 -11.43 -1.10
C ALA A 80 -9.62 -12.32 -1.92
N LEU A 81 -10.11 -13.49 -2.37
CA LEU A 81 -9.32 -14.39 -3.22
C LEU A 81 -9.12 -13.84 -4.64
N PHE A 82 -10.13 -13.19 -5.21
CA PHE A 82 -10.01 -12.52 -6.51
C PHE A 82 -8.87 -11.49 -6.54
N TYR A 83 -8.76 -10.67 -5.50
CA TYR A 83 -7.68 -9.69 -5.40
C TYR A 83 -6.30 -10.30 -5.09
N ILE A 84 -6.24 -11.51 -4.48
CA ILE A 84 -4.98 -12.26 -4.40
C ILE A 84 -4.52 -12.62 -5.82
N TRP A 85 -5.40 -13.15 -6.67
CA TRP A 85 -5.05 -13.49 -8.05
C TRP A 85 -4.66 -12.25 -8.86
N SER A 86 -5.43 -11.18 -8.74
CA SER A 86 -5.13 -9.90 -9.42
C SER A 86 -3.74 -9.34 -9.04
N GLY A 87 -3.35 -9.42 -7.77
CA GLY A 87 -2.07 -8.89 -7.30
C GLY A 87 -0.88 -9.84 -7.39
N ASN A 88 -1.10 -11.16 -7.23
CA ASN A 88 -0.02 -12.13 -7.01
C ASN A 88 0.12 -13.19 -8.12
N LEU A 89 -0.95 -13.44 -8.90
CA LEU A 89 -1.03 -14.53 -9.89
C LEU A 89 -1.73 -14.07 -11.18
N ASN A 90 -1.47 -12.85 -11.60
CA ASN A 90 -2.12 -12.22 -12.75
C ASN A 90 -1.58 -12.79 -14.07
N CYS A 91 -2.18 -13.90 -14.50
CA CYS A 91 -1.88 -14.55 -15.78
C CYS A 91 -2.87 -14.11 -16.88
N PRO A 92 -2.58 -14.38 -18.17
CA PRO A 92 -3.47 -13.97 -19.27
C PRO A 92 -4.92 -14.44 -19.14
N ASP A 93 -5.15 -15.67 -18.65
CA ASP A 93 -6.50 -16.18 -18.44
C ASP A 93 -7.23 -15.41 -17.31
N PHE A 94 -6.51 -15.02 -16.25
CA PHE A 94 -7.08 -14.22 -15.17
C PHE A 94 -7.36 -12.79 -15.63
N GLN A 95 -6.51 -12.19 -16.47
CA GLN A 95 -6.73 -10.85 -17.04
C GLN A 95 -8.06 -10.75 -17.81
N LEU A 96 -8.46 -11.82 -18.48
CA LEU A 96 -9.77 -11.89 -19.16
C LEU A 96 -10.91 -11.83 -18.14
N VAL A 97 -10.82 -12.59 -17.07
CA VAL A 97 -11.83 -12.60 -16.00
C VAL A 97 -11.87 -11.25 -15.27
N ASP A 98 -10.70 -10.66 -14.99
CA ASP A 98 -10.57 -9.36 -14.35
C ASP A 98 -11.22 -8.26 -15.20
N THR A 99 -10.91 -8.22 -16.49
CA THR A 99 -11.50 -7.26 -17.46
C THR A 99 -13.02 -7.37 -17.55
N GLU A 100 -13.56 -8.58 -17.50
CA GLU A 100 -15.01 -8.79 -17.55
C GLU A 100 -15.71 -8.45 -16.23
N MET A 101 -15.08 -8.78 -15.09
CA MET A 101 -15.75 -8.70 -13.79
C MET A 101 -15.64 -7.33 -13.11
N GLN A 102 -14.60 -6.54 -13.37
CA GLN A 102 -14.47 -5.21 -12.74
C GLN A 102 -15.64 -4.27 -13.03
N PRO A 103 -16.09 -4.10 -14.30
CA PRO A 103 -17.29 -3.28 -14.56
C PRO A 103 -18.59 -3.89 -14.00
N GLU A 104 -18.71 -5.22 -13.94
CA GLU A 104 -19.87 -5.89 -13.34
C GLU A 104 -19.92 -5.65 -11.82
N LEU A 105 -18.77 -5.73 -11.13
CA LEU A 105 -18.65 -5.42 -9.71
C LEU A 105 -18.96 -3.94 -9.44
N ALA A 106 -18.47 -3.03 -10.28
CA ALA A 106 -18.78 -1.60 -10.16
C ALA A 106 -20.30 -1.35 -10.27
N ALA A 107 -20.95 -1.90 -11.31
CA ALA A 107 -22.39 -1.79 -11.49
C ALA A 107 -23.19 -2.41 -10.33
N PHE A 108 -22.73 -3.53 -9.80
CA PHE A 108 -23.34 -4.21 -8.67
C PHE A 108 -23.29 -3.33 -7.40
N TYR A 109 -22.13 -2.78 -7.05
CA TYR A 109 -22.00 -1.90 -5.88
C TYR A 109 -22.76 -0.59 -6.04
N ASP A 110 -22.81 0.00 -7.23
CA ASP A 110 -23.63 1.18 -7.50
C ASP A 110 -25.11 0.89 -7.23
N LYS A 111 -25.63 -0.25 -7.69
CA LYS A 111 -26.98 -0.71 -7.39
C LYS A 111 -27.27 -0.82 -5.88
N GLN A 112 -26.30 -1.34 -5.11
CA GLN A 112 -26.43 -1.45 -3.64
C GLN A 112 -26.47 -0.07 -2.96
N TYR A 113 -25.55 0.82 -3.29
CA TYR A 113 -25.46 2.15 -2.68
C TYR A 113 -26.58 3.10 -3.13
N GLN A 114 -27.12 2.91 -4.33
CA GLN A 114 -28.23 3.70 -4.89
C GLN A 114 -29.61 3.12 -4.57
N ASN A 115 -29.69 2.11 -3.70
CA ASN A 115 -30.96 1.53 -3.25
C ASN A 115 -31.67 2.50 -2.31
N ASN A 116 -32.60 3.30 -2.85
CA ASN A 116 -33.33 4.31 -2.09
C ASN A 116 -34.12 3.76 -0.91
N ALA A 117 -34.75 2.57 -1.05
CA ALA A 117 -35.52 1.96 0.03
C ALA A 117 -34.64 1.53 1.20
N LEU A 118 -33.44 1.00 0.90
CA LEU A 118 -32.45 0.67 1.93
C LEU A 118 -31.90 1.94 2.59
N PHE A 119 -31.56 2.95 1.79
CA PHE A 119 -31.03 4.20 2.32
C PHE A 119 -32.02 4.91 3.27
N GLN A 120 -33.32 4.94 2.95
CA GLN A 120 -34.35 5.49 3.84
C GLN A 120 -34.37 4.81 5.20
N LYS A 121 -34.14 3.47 5.26
CA LYS A 121 -34.03 2.77 6.55
C LYS A 121 -32.78 3.19 7.33
N ILE A 122 -31.64 3.33 6.66
CA ILE A 122 -30.37 3.80 7.25
C ILE A 122 -30.53 5.25 7.77
N GLU A 123 -31.13 6.13 6.95
CA GLU A 123 -31.34 7.54 7.29
C GLU A 123 -32.27 7.69 8.51
N THR A 124 -33.35 6.91 8.59
CA THR A 124 -34.27 6.89 9.73
C THR A 124 -33.53 6.53 11.04
N ILE A 125 -32.62 5.56 10.99
CA ILE A 125 -31.81 5.16 12.16
C ILE A 125 -30.80 6.27 12.51
N TYR A 126 -30.16 6.85 11.49
CA TYR A 126 -29.19 7.93 11.67
C TYR A 126 -29.84 9.19 12.31
N GLU A 127 -31.01 9.62 11.83
CA GLU A 127 -31.73 10.79 12.34
C GLU A 127 -32.23 10.58 13.79
N SER A 128 -32.60 9.35 14.14
CA SER A 128 -33.05 9.00 15.49
C SER A 128 -31.93 8.55 16.43
N MET A 129 -30.68 8.56 15.98
CA MET A 129 -29.54 7.94 16.70
C MET A 129 -29.31 8.53 18.10
N GLU A 130 -29.44 9.84 18.25
CA GLU A 130 -29.20 10.51 19.54
C GLU A 130 -30.33 10.23 20.57
N LEU A 131 -31.49 9.78 20.11
CA LEU A 131 -32.60 9.36 20.95
C LEU A 131 -32.53 7.88 21.35
N GLY A 132 -31.67 7.10 20.67
CA GLY A 132 -31.51 5.68 20.90
C GLY A 132 -30.46 5.35 21.96
N HIS A 133 -30.53 4.13 22.50
CA HIS A 133 -29.56 3.59 23.44
C HIS A 133 -28.48 2.78 22.69
N TYR A 134 -27.63 3.46 21.88
CA TYR A 134 -26.55 2.85 21.13
C TYR A 134 -25.22 3.00 21.88
N SER A 135 -24.35 1.99 21.78
CA SER A 135 -22.95 2.14 22.20
C SER A 135 -22.23 3.13 21.28
N ASP A 136 -21.07 3.64 21.72
CA ASP A 136 -20.28 4.57 20.92
C ASP A 136 -19.84 3.92 19.59
N GLU A 137 -19.45 2.63 19.60
CA GLU A 137 -19.11 1.87 18.41
C GLU A 137 -20.31 1.73 17.45
N GLN A 138 -21.53 1.49 17.98
CA GLN A 138 -22.75 1.46 17.16
C GLN A 138 -23.07 2.81 16.53
N LYS A 139 -22.90 3.90 17.26
CA LYS A 139 -23.10 5.26 16.74
C LYS A 139 -22.12 5.56 15.58
N ILE A 140 -20.86 5.19 15.73
CA ILE A 140 -19.86 5.35 14.70
C ILE A 140 -20.22 4.51 13.46
N LEU A 141 -20.64 3.27 13.66
CA LEU A 141 -21.06 2.40 12.57
C LEU A 141 -22.26 2.97 11.79
N ILE A 142 -23.28 3.48 12.51
CA ILE A 142 -24.44 4.13 11.89
C ILE A 142 -23.99 5.34 11.06
N LYS A 143 -23.13 6.21 11.61
CA LYS A 143 -22.58 7.37 10.90
C LYS A 143 -21.82 6.95 9.65
N LYS A 144 -20.97 5.93 9.74
CA LYS A 144 -20.19 5.41 8.63
C LYS A 144 -21.08 4.86 7.50
N TYR A 145 -22.11 4.07 7.85
CA TYR A 145 -23.07 3.59 6.85
C TYR A 145 -23.79 4.75 6.16
N HIS A 146 -24.37 5.67 6.92
CA HIS A 146 -25.06 6.84 6.36
C HIS A 146 -24.14 7.65 5.45
N GLN A 147 -22.93 8.00 5.91
CA GLN A 147 -21.96 8.77 5.16
C GLN A 147 -21.53 8.06 3.86
N ASN A 148 -21.26 6.76 3.92
CA ASN A 148 -20.86 5.97 2.76
C ASN A 148 -21.97 5.97 1.69
N TYR A 149 -23.23 5.79 2.09
CA TYR A 149 -24.35 5.82 1.14
C TYR A 149 -24.52 7.22 0.52
N VAL A 150 -24.42 8.28 1.32
CA VAL A 150 -24.49 9.66 0.82
C VAL A 150 -23.36 9.95 -0.17
N LEU A 151 -22.12 9.61 0.16
CA LEU A 151 -20.95 9.83 -0.69
C LEU A 151 -20.93 8.96 -1.94
N LYS A 152 -21.72 7.88 -1.97
CA LYS A 152 -21.91 6.99 -3.12
C LYS A 152 -23.19 7.27 -3.92
N GLY A 153 -23.94 8.33 -3.57
CA GLY A 153 -25.01 8.85 -4.39
C GLY A 153 -26.42 8.48 -3.99
N ALA A 154 -26.65 7.97 -2.77
CA ALA A 154 -27.99 7.62 -2.31
C ALA A 154 -28.99 8.80 -2.28
N LYS A 155 -28.50 10.03 -2.17
CA LYS A 155 -29.32 11.26 -2.20
C LYS A 155 -29.47 11.89 -3.58
N LEU A 156 -28.91 11.29 -4.61
CA LEU A 156 -29.01 11.80 -5.98
C LEU A 156 -30.38 11.51 -6.58
N SER A 157 -30.79 12.33 -7.56
CA SER A 157 -31.94 12.01 -8.39
C SER A 157 -31.68 10.79 -9.27
N ASP A 158 -32.73 10.09 -9.71
CA ASP A 158 -32.61 8.90 -10.55
C ASP A 158 -31.75 9.14 -11.81
N ASP A 159 -31.93 10.30 -12.47
CA ASP A 159 -31.11 10.68 -13.63
C ASP A 159 -29.63 10.86 -13.30
N ALA A 160 -29.32 11.42 -12.13
CA ALA A 160 -27.94 11.58 -11.68
C ALA A 160 -27.33 10.23 -11.27
N GLN A 161 -28.10 9.35 -10.63
CA GLN A 161 -27.66 7.98 -10.28
C GLN A 161 -27.30 7.18 -11.53
N ILE A 162 -28.12 7.24 -12.58
CA ILE A 162 -27.84 6.58 -13.88
C ILE A 162 -26.52 7.08 -14.47
N LYS A 163 -26.26 8.40 -14.43
CA LYS A 163 -25.01 8.98 -14.93
C LYS A 163 -23.81 8.53 -14.10
N VAL A 164 -23.91 8.56 -12.79
CA VAL A 164 -22.83 8.10 -11.88
C VAL A 164 -22.51 6.64 -12.13
N ALA A 165 -23.51 5.77 -12.26
CA ALA A 165 -23.32 4.36 -12.56
C ALA A 165 -22.57 4.15 -13.89
N ALA A 166 -22.96 4.89 -14.95
CA ALA A 166 -22.28 4.83 -16.24
C ALA A 166 -20.81 5.30 -16.13
N ILE A 167 -20.55 6.38 -15.37
CA ILE A 167 -19.19 6.87 -15.11
C ILE A 167 -18.37 5.81 -14.36
N ASN A 168 -18.91 5.22 -13.30
CA ASN A 168 -18.20 4.23 -12.48
C ASN A 168 -17.83 2.98 -13.29
N GLN A 169 -18.75 2.47 -14.12
CA GLN A 169 -18.45 1.34 -15.02
C GLN A 169 -17.32 1.70 -16.01
N LYS A 170 -17.36 2.88 -16.59
CA LYS A 170 -16.32 3.32 -17.51
C LYS A 170 -14.98 3.51 -16.81
N LEU A 171 -14.97 4.08 -15.61
CA LEU A 171 -13.77 4.19 -14.77
C LEU A 171 -13.18 2.82 -14.47
N ALA A 172 -13.99 1.82 -14.09
CA ALA A 172 -13.51 0.46 -13.82
C ALA A 172 -12.80 -0.16 -15.04
N VAL A 173 -13.34 0.03 -16.24
CA VAL A 173 -12.68 -0.43 -17.49
C VAL A 173 -11.35 0.27 -17.73
N LEU A 174 -11.32 1.60 -17.57
CA LEU A 174 -10.11 2.40 -17.83
C LEU A 174 -9.01 2.10 -16.79
N GLN A 175 -9.37 1.96 -15.52
CA GLN A 175 -8.45 1.64 -14.43
C GLN A 175 -7.84 0.24 -14.59
N THR A 176 -8.66 -0.73 -14.98
CA THR A 176 -8.18 -2.08 -15.32
C THR A 176 -7.20 -2.04 -16.48
N LYS A 177 -7.56 -1.32 -17.56
CA LYS A 177 -6.67 -1.17 -18.73
C LYS A 177 -5.37 -0.46 -18.39
N PHE A 178 -5.42 0.59 -17.57
CA PHE A 178 -4.24 1.29 -17.06
C PHE A 178 -3.28 0.32 -16.36
N SER A 179 -3.81 -0.49 -15.45
CA SER A 179 -3.01 -1.46 -14.67
C SER A 179 -2.39 -2.54 -15.55
N GLN A 180 -3.14 -3.06 -16.52
CA GLN A 180 -2.66 -4.06 -17.47
C GLN A 180 -1.57 -3.52 -18.40
N ASN A 181 -1.71 -2.27 -18.89
CA ASN A 181 -0.68 -1.61 -19.68
C ASN A 181 0.63 -1.45 -18.90
N LEU A 182 0.53 -1.05 -17.63
CA LEU A 182 1.70 -0.88 -16.76
C LEU A 182 2.40 -2.22 -16.51
N LEU A 183 1.65 -3.27 -16.22
CA LEU A 183 2.19 -4.62 -16.04
C LEU A 183 2.86 -5.12 -17.33
N ALA A 184 2.24 -4.90 -18.49
CA ALA A 184 2.82 -5.27 -19.78
C ALA A 184 4.16 -4.57 -20.03
N ASP A 185 4.30 -3.30 -19.69
CA ASP A 185 5.58 -2.58 -19.79
C ASP A 185 6.64 -3.10 -18.80
N GLU A 186 6.24 -3.50 -17.61
CA GLU A 186 7.15 -4.10 -16.62
C GLU A 186 7.69 -5.46 -17.07
N GLU A 187 6.87 -6.26 -17.74
CA GLU A 187 7.22 -7.62 -18.15
C GLU A 187 7.93 -7.69 -19.51
N SER A 188 7.54 -6.83 -20.47
CA SER A 188 8.05 -6.88 -21.84
C SER A 188 9.30 -6.06 -22.10
N LYS A 189 9.53 -5.00 -21.31
CA LYS A 189 10.68 -4.09 -21.48
C LYS A 189 11.74 -4.39 -20.43
N PHE A 190 12.96 -4.64 -20.88
CA PHE A 190 14.11 -4.93 -20.02
C PHE A 190 15.41 -4.50 -20.71
N LEU A 191 16.47 -4.35 -19.91
CA LEU A 191 17.80 -4.02 -20.42
C LEU A 191 18.67 -5.27 -20.45
N GLU A 192 19.11 -5.66 -21.63
CA GLU A 192 20.10 -6.74 -21.82
C GLU A 192 21.51 -6.19 -21.65
N LEU A 193 22.37 -6.96 -20.98
CA LEU A 193 23.76 -6.58 -20.75
C LEU A 193 24.72 -7.62 -21.32
N ALA A 194 25.81 -7.14 -21.92
CA ALA A 194 26.97 -7.93 -22.29
C ALA A 194 27.97 -8.00 -21.12
N VAL A 195 28.94 -8.93 -21.19
CA VAL A 195 29.91 -9.15 -20.11
C VAL A 195 30.77 -7.91 -19.79
N ASP A 196 31.10 -7.12 -20.78
CA ASP A 196 31.87 -5.87 -20.65
C ASP A 196 31.04 -4.70 -20.08
N GLN A 197 29.73 -4.87 -19.96
CA GLN A 197 28.79 -3.88 -19.43
C GLN A 197 28.45 -4.09 -17.94
N LEU A 198 29.02 -5.11 -17.30
CA LEU A 198 28.81 -5.44 -15.90
C LEU A 198 29.64 -4.60 -14.93
N ALA A 199 30.46 -3.69 -15.45
CA ALA A 199 31.40 -2.90 -14.65
C ALA A 199 30.68 -2.09 -13.54
N GLY A 200 31.17 -2.26 -12.29
CA GLY A 200 30.65 -1.61 -11.09
C GLY A 200 29.51 -2.37 -10.39
N LEU A 201 28.87 -3.34 -11.06
CA LEU A 201 27.76 -4.08 -10.48
C LEU A 201 28.25 -5.06 -9.37
N PRO A 202 27.57 -5.09 -8.21
CA PRO A 202 27.83 -6.11 -7.19
C PRO A 202 27.54 -7.52 -7.71
N GLU A 203 28.29 -8.52 -7.21
CA GLU A 203 28.16 -9.93 -7.62
C GLU A 203 26.70 -10.43 -7.53
N ALA A 204 26.01 -10.13 -6.43
CA ALA A 204 24.62 -10.53 -6.22
C ALA A 204 23.67 -9.95 -7.29
N LEU A 205 23.90 -8.72 -7.78
CA LEU A 205 23.11 -8.13 -8.84
C LEU A 205 23.39 -8.78 -10.20
N VAL A 206 24.66 -9.09 -10.48
CA VAL A 206 25.08 -9.82 -11.68
C VAL A 206 24.46 -11.22 -11.71
N GLU A 207 24.50 -11.93 -10.61
CA GLU A 207 23.90 -13.26 -10.48
C GLU A 207 22.37 -13.23 -10.68
N ASN A 208 21.69 -12.26 -10.06
CA ASN A 208 20.27 -12.08 -10.27
C ASN A 208 19.94 -11.78 -11.74
N ALA A 209 20.67 -10.86 -12.34
CA ALA A 209 20.47 -10.54 -13.77
C ALA A 209 20.64 -11.78 -14.68
N ALA A 210 21.57 -12.69 -14.36
CA ALA A 210 21.72 -13.95 -15.05
C ALA A 210 20.54 -14.90 -14.82
N MET A 211 20.03 -14.99 -13.58
CA MET A 211 18.83 -15.79 -13.28
C MET A 211 17.60 -15.28 -14.03
N VAL A 212 17.41 -13.96 -14.11
CA VAL A 212 16.31 -13.35 -14.87
C VAL A 212 16.45 -13.68 -16.36
N ALA A 213 17.65 -13.59 -16.95
CA ALA A 213 17.89 -13.99 -18.34
C ALA A 213 17.50 -15.46 -18.57
N ASN A 214 17.95 -16.36 -17.70
CA ASN A 214 17.63 -17.78 -17.78
C ASN A 214 16.12 -18.06 -17.69
N SER A 215 15.38 -17.37 -16.81
CA SER A 215 13.94 -17.53 -16.68
C SER A 215 13.17 -17.12 -17.94
N LYS A 216 13.74 -16.17 -18.71
CA LYS A 216 13.22 -15.74 -20.01
C LYS A 216 13.75 -16.59 -21.19
N GLY A 217 14.49 -17.68 -20.92
CA GLY A 217 15.08 -18.53 -21.95
C GLY A 217 16.23 -17.87 -22.72
N GLN A 218 16.85 -16.84 -22.16
CA GLN A 218 17.96 -16.07 -22.73
C GLN A 218 19.28 -16.37 -22.02
N THR A 219 20.40 -16.14 -22.73
CA THR A 219 21.75 -16.17 -22.16
C THR A 219 22.24 -14.74 -21.91
N GLY A 220 23.11 -14.55 -20.91
CA GLY A 220 23.61 -13.22 -20.55
C GLY A 220 22.94 -12.69 -19.28
N TRP A 221 22.69 -11.40 -19.23
CA TRP A 221 22.18 -10.70 -18.06
C TRP A 221 21.05 -9.75 -18.43
N ILE A 222 19.98 -9.75 -17.64
CA ILE A 222 18.81 -8.89 -17.84
C ILE A 222 18.54 -8.09 -16.56
N ILE A 223 18.39 -6.78 -16.75
CA ILE A 223 17.84 -5.86 -15.73
C ILE A 223 16.36 -5.66 -16.04
N SER A 224 15.50 -6.13 -15.14
CA SER A 224 14.04 -6.01 -15.25
C SER A 224 13.58 -4.58 -15.09
N ASN A 225 12.40 -4.24 -15.64
CA ASN A 225 11.80 -2.90 -15.55
C ASN A 225 11.02 -2.69 -14.24
N THR A 226 11.60 -3.13 -13.14
CA THR A 226 11.04 -3.00 -11.78
C THR A 226 11.97 -2.17 -10.91
N ARG A 227 11.41 -1.50 -9.90
CA ARG A 227 12.21 -0.65 -8.99
C ARG A 227 13.33 -1.44 -8.31
N SER A 228 13.04 -2.64 -7.84
CA SER A 228 14.03 -3.52 -7.17
C SER A 228 15.23 -3.90 -8.05
N SER A 229 15.09 -3.87 -9.37
CA SER A 229 16.20 -4.09 -10.32
C SER A 229 16.86 -2.80 -10.76
N ILE A 230 16.06 -1.76 -11.02
CA ILE A 230 16.55 -0.47 -11.57
C ILE A 230 17.32 0.33 -10.54
N ASP A 231 16.83 0.48 -9.32
CA ASP A 231 17.49 1.32 -8.30
C ASP A 231 18.91 0.83 -7.97
N PRO A 232 19.17 -0.48 -7.71
CA PRO A 232 20.53 -0.97 -7.56
C PRO A 232 21.39 -0.81 -8.83
N PHE A 233 20.81 -1.00 -10.01
CA PHE A 233 21.54 -0.80 -11.27
C PHE A 233 21.99 0.65 -11.45
N LEU A 234 21.11 1.62 -11.20
CA LEU A 234 21.43 3.06 -11.22
C LEU A 234 22.45 3.45 -10.15
N THR A 235 22.46 2.75 -9.02
CA THR A 235 23.38 3.00 -7.91
C THR A 235 24.81 2.55 -8.24
N TYR A 236 24.96 1.38 -8.88
CA TYR A 236 26.26 0.73 -8.99
C TYR A 236 26.87 0.69 -10.38
N SER A 237 26.07 0.68 -11.45
CA SER A 237 26.62 0.61 -12.82
C SER A 237 27.55 1.79 -13.11
N SER A 238 28.82 1.51 -13.43
CA SER A 238 29.77 2.55 -13.81
C SER A 238 29.55 3.06 -15.24
N VAL A 239 28.75 2.37 -16.06
CA VAL A 239 28.48 2.71 -17.46
C VAL A 239 27.34 3.70 -17.55
N ARG A 240 27.64 5.00 -17.65
CA ARG A 240 26.67 6.10 -17.63
C ARG A 240 25.57 5.95 -18.69
N SER A 241 25.91 5.56 -19.92
CA SER A 241 24.92 5.38 -20.98
C SER A 241 23.93 4.27 -20.70
N LEU A 242 24.31 3.23 -19.95
CA LEU A 242 23.39 2.17 -19.53
C LEU A 242 22.51 2.64 -18.38
N ARG A 243 23.03 3.45 -17.45
CA ARG A 243 22.18 4.09 -16.43
C ARG A 243 21.09 4.95 -17.08
N GLU A 244 21.46 5.74 -18.11
CA GLU A 244 20.50 6.55 -18.86
C GLU A 244 19.41 5.68 -19.54
N GLN A 245 19.81 4.57 -20.19
CA GLN A 245 18.88 3.65 -20.83
C GLN A 245 17.93 3.00 -19.80
N ALA A 246 18.47 2.46 -18.72
CA ALA A 246 17.70 1.84 -17.64
C ALA A 246 16.72 2.85 -16.99
N TRP A 247 17.18 4.06 -16.72
CA TRP A 247 16.35 5.12 -16.16
C TRP A 247 15.21 5.50 -17.12
N LYS A 248 15.51 5.73 -18.41
CA LYS A 248 14.48 6.06 -19.42
C LYS A 248 13.45 4.94 -19.55
N MET A 249 13.89 3.69 -19.60
CA MET A 249 13.01 2.53 -19.63
C MET A 249 12.04 2.54 -18.44
N PHE A 250 12.55 2.78 -17.25
CA PHE A 250 11.76 2.74 -16.02
C PHE A 250 10.79 3.91 -15.91
N VAL A 251 11.25 5.15 -16.17
CA VAL A 251 10.41 6.35 -16.00
C VAL A 251 9.38 6.54 -17.11
N ASN A 252 9.55 5.86 -18.24
CA ASN A 252 8.62 5.93 -19.38
C ASN A 252 7.58 4.79 -19.41
N ARG A 253 7.44 4.01 -18.34
CA ARG A 253 6.36 3.03 -18.27
C ARG A 253 5.01 3.72 -18.43
N GLY A 254 4.16 3.20 -19.30
CA GLY A 254 2.89 3.83 -19.68
C GLY A 254 3.01 5.13 -20.49
N ASP A 255 4.22 5.47 -20.99
CA ASP A 255 4.54 6.70 -21.74
C ASP A 255 5.49 6.42 -22.93
N ASN A 256 5.23 5.34 -23.65
CA ASN A 256 6.09 4.91 -24.77
C ASN A 256 5.51 5.21 -26.15
N GLY A 257 4.28 5.74 -26.25
CA GLY A 257 3.60 6.00 -27.51
C GLY A 257 3.20 4.72 -28.26
N ASP A 258 3.12 3.61 -27.57
CA ASP A 258 2.70 2.29 -28.06
C ASP A 258 1.31 1.90 -27.55
N GLU A 259 0.91 0.63 -27.71
CA GLU A 259 -0.38 0.11 -27.26
C GLU A 259 -0.57 0.14 -25.74
N ASN A 260 0.50 0.29 -24.97
CA ASN A 260 0.49 0.38 -23.51
C ASN A 260 0.54 1.83 -23.00
N ASP A 261 0.42 2.84 -23.88
CA ASP A 261 0.44 4.25 -23.50
C ASP A 261 -0.80 4.63 -22.69
N ASN A 262 -0.60 5.15 -21.48
CA ASN A 262 -1.67 5.45 -20.52
C ASN A 262 -2.17 6.92 -20.61
N LYS A 263 -1.54 7.80 -21.37
CA LYS A 263 -1.87 9.24 -21.35
C LYS A 263 -3.33 9.53 -21.72
N ALA A 264 -3.86 8.90 -22.77
CA ALA A 264 -5.25 9.08 -23.16
C ALA A 264 -6.23 8.52 -22.11
N ILE A 265 -5.90 7.38 -21.52
CA ILE A 265 -6.68 6.76 -20.43
C ILE A 265 -6.75 7.68 -19.21
N ILE A 266 -5.62 8.27 -18.82
CA ILE A 266 -5.53 9.21 -17.69
C ILE A 266 -6.39 10.45 -17.94
N SER A 267 -6.30 11.06 -19.13
CA SER A 267 -7.12 12.23 -19.48
C SER A 267 -8.62 11.93 -19.31
N GLU A 268 -9.06 10.78 -19.79
CA GLU A 268 -10.45 10.34 -19.68
C GLU A 268 -10.86 10.02 -18.22
N ILE A 269 -9.99 9.37 -17.44
CA ILE A 269 -10.24 9.14 -16.00
C ILE A 269 -10.45 10.46 -15.26
N LEU A 270 -9.60 11.46 -15.51
CA LEU A 270 -9.68 12.77 -14.85
C LEU A 270 -10.98 13.51 -15.23
N GLU A 271 -11.38 13.50 -16.50
CA GLU A 271 -12.66 14.08 -16.96
C GLU A 271 -13.85 13.41 -16.26
N LEU A 272 -13.89 12.08 -16.21
CA LEU A 272 -14.96 11.32 -15.57
C LEU A 272 -15.01 11.55 -14.04
N ARG A 273 -13.85 11.63 -13.38
CA ARG A 273 -13.78 11.96 -11.96
C ARG A 273 -14.31 13.36 -11.65
N ALA A 274 -13.97 14.35 -12.48
CA ALA A 274 -14.47 15.72 -12.32
C ALA A 274 -15.99 15.77 -12.53
N GLU A 275 -16.52 15.11 -13.56
CA GLU A 275 -17.97 15.03 -13.82
C GLU A 275 -18.69 14.36 -12.65
N ARG A 276 -18.18 13.23 -12.17
CA ARG A 276 -18.76 12.51 -11.02
C ARG A 276 -18.79 13.36 -9.75
N ALA A 277 -17.71 14.07 -9.43
CA ALA A 277 -17.67 14.95 -8.27
C ALA A 277 -18.72 16.05 -8.32
N LYS A 278 -18.93 16.65 -9.49
CA LYS A 278 -19.99 17.64 -9.70
C LYS A 278 -21.38 17.07 -9.52
N LEU A 279 -21.63 15.84 -9.99
CA LEU A 279 -22.91 15.15 -9.77
C LEU A 279 -23.18 14.94 -8.27
N PHE A 280 -22.12 14.68 -7.47
CA PHE A 280 -22.22 14.60 -6.00
C PHE A 280 -22.31 15.97 -5.30
N GLY A 281 -22.24 17.08 -6.03
CA GLY A 281 -22.33 18.44 -5.49
C GLY A 281 -21.01 19.00 -4.95
N PHE A 282 -19.88 18.39 -5.30
CA PHE A 282 -18.56 18.87 -4.93
C PHE A 282 -17.90 19.67 -6.05
N GLU A 283 -17.06 20.63 -5.67
CA GLU A 283 -16.35 21.48 -6.61
C GLU A 283 -15.39 20.67 -7.50
N THR A 284 -14.61 19.78 -6.88
CA THR A 284 -13.65 18.89 -7.56
C THR A 284 -13.63 17.49 -6.95
N HIS A 285 -12.97 16.56 -7.64
CA HIS A 285 -12.75 15.21 -7.14
C HIS A 285 -11.99 15.21 -5.79
N ALA A 286 -11.01 16.10 -5.61
CA ALA A 286 -10.26 16.22 -4.36
C ALA A 286 -11.17 16.62 -3.19
N HIS A 287 -12.09 17.59 -3.39
CA HIS A 287 -13.04 17.98 -2.35
C HIS A 287 -13.97 16.83 -1.94
N TRP A 288 -14.41 16.01 -2.91
CA TRP A 288 -15.20 14.82 -2.61
C TRP A 288 -14.41 13.77 -1.83
N LYS A 289 -13.17 13.49 -2.25
CA LYS A 289 -12.32 12.43 -1.65
C LYS A 289 -11.88 12.73 -0.22
N LEU A 290 -11.73 14.01 0.15
CA LEU A 290 -11.18 14.39 1.45
C LEU A 290 -12.24 14.62 2.55
N VAL A 291 -13.53 14.60 2.22
CA VAL A 291 -14.61 14.83 3.17
C VAL A 291 -14.57 13.95 4.41
N ASP A 292 -14.23 12.68 4.25
CA ASP A 292 -14.16 11.65 5.28
C ASP A 292 -12.73 11.33 5.77
N LYS A 293 -11.75 12.17 5.42
CA LYS A 293 -10.34 12.02 5.81
C LYS A 293 -9.99 12.90 7.02
N MET A 294 -8.84 12.64 7.66
CA MET A 294 -8.36 13.48 8.76
C MET A 294 -8.06 14.92 8.29
N ALA A 295 -7.53 15.09 7.09
CA ALA A 295 -7.25 16.40 6.50
C ALA A 295 -8.51 17.24 6.24
N LYS A 296 -9.67 16.61 6.04
CA LYS A 296 -10.99 17.21 5.79
C LYS A 296 -11.09 17.99 4.48
N THR A 297 -10.08 18.74 4.08
CA THR A 297 -10.10 19.58 2.87
C THR A 297 -8.78 19.49 2.09
N PRO A 298 -8.81 19.69 0.76
CA PRO A 298 -7.61 19.74 -0.05
C PRO A 298 -6.63 20.83 0.37
N GLU A 299 -7.10 21.96 0.89
CA GLU A 299 -6.27 23.09 1.33
C GLU A 299 -5.40 22.69 2.54
N ASN A 300 -5.94 21.91 3.48
CA ASN A 300 -5.17 21.39 4.61
C ASN A 300 -4.07 20.42 4.15
N ALA A 301 -4.39 19.53 3.21
CA ALA A 301 -3.41 18.61 2.63
C ALA A 301 -2.33 19.36 1.84
N MET A 302 -2.73 20.29 0.97
CA MET A 302 -1.80 21.13 0.20
C MET A 302 -0.87 21.94 1.10
N LYS A 303 -1.41 22.55 2.16
CA LYS A 303 -0.62 23.32 3.12
C LYS A 303 0.52 22.46 3.72
N LEU A 304 0.20 21.25 4.18
CA LEU A 304 1.21 20.35 4.71
C LEU A 304 2.29 20.01 3.67
N LEU A 305 1.87 19.67 2.44
CA LEU A 305 2.80 19.32 1.36
C LEU A 305 3.73 20.50 1.03
N GLU A 306 3.19 21.72 0.94
CA GLU A 306 3.95 22.93 0.63
C GLU A 306 4.88 23.38 1.77
N ASP A 307 4.48 23.19 3.03
CA ASP A 307 5.30 23.49 4.21
C ASP A 307 6.57 22.62 4.22
N VAL A 308 6.49 21.37 3.77
CA VAL A 308 7.65 20.46 3.69
C VAL A 308 8.42 20.63 2.37
N TRP A 309 7.79 21.09 1.29
CA TRP A 309 8.44 21.28 -0.02
C TRP A 309 9.66 22.22 0.02
N LYS A 310 9.50 23.36 0.66
CA LYS A 310 10.54 24.39 0.69
C LYS A 310 11.86 23.93 1.37
N PRO A 311 11.83 23.35 2.58
CA PRO A 311 13.04 22.83 3.21
C PRO A 311 13.62 21.63 2.45
N ALA A 312 12.78 20.74 1.89
CA ALA A 312 13.24 19.63 1.07
C ALA A 312 13.98 20.11 -0.19
N LEU A 313 13.43 21.11 -0.88
CA LEU A 313 14.06 21.73 -2.06
C LEU A 313 15.43 22.35 -1.74
N LYS A 314 15.55 23.03 -0.59
CA LYS A 314 16.84 23.56 -0.14
C LYS A 314 17.85 22.43 0.09
N ARG A 315 17.41 21.35 0.75
CA ARG A 315 18.27 20.20 1.04
C ARG A 315 18.75 19.48 -0.22
N VAL A 316 17.88 19.29 -1.20
CA VAL A 316 18.26 18.71 -2.51
C VAL A 316 19.34 19.52 -3.21
N ARG A 317 19.29 20.85 -3.17
CA ARG A 317 20.33 21.69 -3.78
C ARG A 317 21.71 21.48 -3.14
N GLU A 318 21.74 21.27 -1.82
CA GLU A 318 22.97 20.92 -1.10
C GLU A 318 23.46 19.52 -1.52
N GLU A 319 22.56 18.52 -1.60
CA GLU A 319 22.87 17.15 -2.02
C GLU A 319 23.41 17.10 -3.46
N VAL A 320 22.79 17.83 -4.40
CA VAL A 320 23.26 17.94 -5.79
C VAL A 320 24.63 18.61 -5.88
N THR A 321 24.89 19.63 -5.05
CA THR A 321 26.21 20.30 -4.99
C THR A 321 27.29 19.31 -4.56
N ASP A 322 27.04 18.50 -3.55
CA ASP A 322 27.97 17.46 -3.09
C ASP A 322 28.27 16.43 -4.20
N MET A 323 27.25 15.99 -4.91
CA MET A 323 27.40 15.03 -6.03
C MET A 323 28.18 15.62 -7.19
N GLN A 324 27.90 16.87 -7.57
CA GLN A 324 28.62 17.57 -8.64
C GLN A 324 30.11 17.73 -8.30
N ALA A 325 30.42 18.04 -7.03
CA ALA A 325 31.81 18.15 -6.57
C ALA A 325 32.59 16.85 -6.75
N ILE A 326 31.97 15.69 -6.48
CA ILE A 326 32.60 14.38 -6.73
C ILE A 326 32.81 14.15 -8.23
N ALA A 327 31.80 14.42 -9.05
CA ALA A 327 31.92 14.26 -10.51
C ALA A 327 33.03 15.11 -11.10
N ASP A 328 33.19 16.36 -10.61
CA ASP A 328 34.25 17.27 -11.04
C ASP A 328 35.63 16.79 -10.56
N GLN A 329 35.77 16.27 -9.34
CA GLN A 329 37.00 15.66 -8.80
C GLN A 329 37.47 14.44 -9.60
N GLU A 330 36.51 13.62 -10.09
CA GLU A 330 36.79 12.45 -10.93
C GLU A 330 37.16 12.83 -12.39
N GLY A 331 37.16 14.12 -12.71
CA GLY A 331 37.44 14.62 -14.04
C GLY A 331 36.33 14.37 -15.06
N HIS A 332 35.17 14.02 -14.59
CA HIS A 332 33.99 13.86 -15.42
C HIS A 332 33.39 15.22 -15.77
N ASN A 333 33.51 15.62 -17.03
CA ASN A 333 32.93 16.90 -17.49
C ASN A 333 31.42 16.71 -17.79
N ILE A 334 30.65 16.44 -16.75
CA ILE A 334 29.20 16.22 -16.82
C ILE A 334 28.48 17.16 -15.86
N LYS A 335 27.20 17.37 -16.12
CA LYS A 335 26.23 17.84 -15.13
C LYS A 335 25.44 16.64 -14.64
N ILE A 336 25.12 16.64 -13.33
CA ILE A 336 24.31 15.60 -12.74
C ILE A 336 22.94 15.62 -13.42
N GLU A 337 22.54 14.45 -13.93
CA GLU A 337 21.25 14.19 -14.54
C GLU A 337 20.48 13.14 -13.69
N PRO A 338 19.18 12.92 -13.89
CA PRO A 338 18.42 11.99 -13.05
C PRO A 338 19.00 10.57 -12.99
N TRP A 339 19.57 10.07 -14.09
CA TRP A 339 20.23 8.75 -14.13
C TRP A 339 21.62 8.72 -13.44
N ASP A 340 22.16 9.87 -13.08
CA ASP A 340 23.40 9.99 -12.32
C ASP A 340 23.19 10.10 -10.83
N TYR A 341 21.98 10.50 -10.40
CA TYR A 341 21.69 10.87 -9.02
C TYR A 341 22.05 9.77 -8.04
N ARG A 342 21.49 8.56 -8.20
CA ARG A 342 21.74 7.43 -7.27
C ARG A 342 23.22 7.02 -7.26
N TYR A 343 23.88 7.04 -8.41
CA TYR A 343 25.30 6.69 -8.55
C TYR A 343 26.20 7.66 -7.78
N TYR A 344 26.00 8.96 -7.93
CA TYR A 344 26.81 9.94 -7.22
C TYR A 344 26.38 10.14 -5.77
N ALA A 345 25.12 9.95 -5.45
CA ALA A 345 24.65 9.92 -4.06
C ALA A 345 25.37 8.82 -3.26
N GLU A 346 25.52 7.60 -3.82
CA GLU A 346 26.27 6.53 -3.17
C GLU A 346 27.75 6.89 -2.95
N LYS A 347 28.37 7.55 -3.92
CA LYS A 347 29.74 8.04 -3.76
C LYS A 347 29.86 9.12 -2.68
N VAL A 348 28.89 10.04 -2.58
CA VAL A 348 28.83 11.04 -1.50
C VAL A 348 28.66 10.34 -0.16
N ARG A 349 27.77 9.35 -0.07
CA ARG A 349 27.55 8.58 1.15
C ARG A 349 28.85 7.92 1.63
N LYS A 350 29.55 7.27 0.72
CA LYS A 350 30.84 6.65 1.00
C LYS A 350 31.90 7.69 1.41
N ALA A 351 31.99 8.82 0.72
CA ALA A 351 32.99 9.85 1.02
C ALA A 351 32.74 10.58 2.34
N LYS A 352 31.46 10.87 2.69
CA LYS A 352 31.10 11.64 3.89
C LYS A 352 30.97 10.79 5.15
N PHE A 353 30.47 9.56 5.01
CA PHE A 353 30.10 8.72 6.15
C PHE A 353 30.91 7.43 6.23
N ASP A 354 31.83 7.21 5.28
CA ASP A 354 32.58 5.95 5.14
C ASP A 354 31.65 4.72 5.17
N LEU A 355 30.46 4.86 4.56
CA LEU A 355 29.40 3.87 4.54
C LEU A 355 29.15 3.40 3.11
N ASP A 356 29.34 2.10 2.89
CA ASP A 356 28.99 1.41 1.65
C ASP A 356 27.82 0.46 1.93
N GLU A 357 26.77 0.52 1.12
CA GLU A 357 25.61 -0.35 1.28
C GLU A 357 25.97 -1.83 1.18
N ASN A 358 27.00 -2.15 0.39
CA ASN A 358 27.54 -3.51 0.30
C ASN A 358 28.18 -4.01 1.61
N GLU A 359 28.59 -3.11 2.53
CA GLU A 359 29.05 -3.49 3.85
C GLU A 359 27.88 -3.81 4.79
N VAL A 360 26.71 -3.18 4.60
CA VAL A 360 25.52 -3.36 5.44
C VAL A 360 24.71 -4.57 5.00
N LYS A 361 24.50 -4.73 3.69
CA LYS A 361 23.67 -5.78 3.10
C LYS A 361 23.98 -7.21 3.60
N PRO A 362 25.25 -7.62 3.83
CA PRO A 362 25.58 -8.93 4.39
C PRO A 362 24.99 -9.24 5.76
N TYR A 363 24.53 -8.24 6.50
CA TYR A 363 23.90 -8.37 7.82
C TYR A 363 22.37 -8.38 7.74
N LEU A 364 21.79 -7.99 6.61
CA LEU A 364 20.35 -7.88 6.43
C LEU A 364 19.79 -9.11 5.69
N GLN A 365 19.74 -10.23 6.41
CA GLN A 365 19.14 -11.46 5.91
C GLN A 365 17.62 -11.40 6.08
N LEU A 366 16.84 -11.66 5.03
CA LEU A 366 15.37 -11.61 5.05
C LEU A 366 14.77 -12.41 6.23
N ASP A 367 15.25 -13.62 6.46
CA ASP A 367 14.75 -14.48 7.55
C ASP A 367 15.08 -13.91 8.94
N GLN A 368 16.25 -13.28 9.11
CA GLN A 368 16.62 -12.60 10.36
C GLN A 368 15.81 -11.32 10.58
N MET A 369 15.59 -10.55 9.51
CA MET A 369 14.74 -9.35 9.60
C MET A 369 13.29 -9.73 9.93
N ARG A 370 12.76 -10.80 9.35
CA ARG A 370 11.44 -11.34 9.75
C ARG A 370 11.44 -11.79 11.23
N ALA A 371 12.46 -12.49 11.69
CA ALA A 371 12.56 -12.90 13.09
C ALA A 371 12.63 -11.68 14.02
N SER A 372 13.28 -10.60 13.61
CA SER A 372 13.36 -9.36 14.37
C SER A 372 11.98 -8.68 14.51
N MET A 373 11.16 -8.69 13.46
CA MET A 373 9.79 -8.19 13.51
C MET A 373 8.94 -8.99 14.51
N PHE A 374 9.07 -10.33 14.50
CA PHE A 374 8.35 -11.20 15.43
C PHE A 374 8.77 -10.94 16.89
N TRP A 375 10.08 -10.78 17.11
CA TRP A 375 10.60 -10.45 18.43
C TRP A 375 10.07 -9.07 18.90
N MET A 376 10.13 -8.05 18.04
CA MET A 376 9.60 -6.71 18.32
C MET A 376 8.11 -6.76 18.70
N ALA A 377 7.30 -7.46 17.90
CA ALA A 377 5.87 -7.61 18.18
C ALA A 377 5.61 -8.35 19.50
N GLY A 378 6.47 -9.32 19.82
CA GLY A 378 6.43 -10.02 21.12
C GLY A 378 6.74 -9.10 22.30
N GLU A 379 7.71 -8.21 22.13
CA GLU A 379 8.11 -7.26 23.18
C GLU A 379 7.10 -6.13 23.35
N LEU A 380 6.56 -5.59 22.26
CA LEU A 380 5.63 -4.44 22.31
C LEU A 380 4.18 -4.84 22.58
N PHE A 381 3.71 -5.94 21.96
CA PHE A 381 2.29 -6.26 21.85
C PHE A 381 1.91 -7.62 22.44
N ASP A 382 2.84 -8.34 23.04
CA ASP A 382 2.62 -9.68 23.62
C ASP A 382 2.11 -10.70 22.58
N ILE A 383 2.76 -10.74 21.41
CA ILE A 383 2.40 -11.57 20.27
C ILE A 383 3.53 -12.56 19.96
N GLN A 384 3.18 -13.80 19.58
CA GLN A 384 4.12 -14.80 19.09
C GLN A 384 3.67 -15.40 17.75
N PHE A 385 4.63 -15.90 16.99
CA PHE A 385 4.45 -16.47 15.65
C PHE A 385 5.02 -17.88 15.60
N ASP A 386 4.15 -18.86 15.26
CA ASP A 386 4.53 -20.26 15.09
C ASP A 386 4.31 -20.65 13.63
N GLN A 387 5.36 -21.08 12.91
CA GLN A 387 5.25 -21.43 11.50
C GLN A 387 4.36 -22.66 11.30
N LEU A 388 3.49 -22.61 10.31
CA LEU A 388 2.62 -23.68 9.87
C LEU A 388 3.10 -24.23 8.52
N TYR A 389 3.02 -25.55 8.33
CA TYR A 389 3.46 -26.23 7.12
C TYR A 389 2.32 -26.91 6.35
N ASP A 390 1.19 -27.14 7.02
CA ASP A 390 0.05 -27.87 6.48
C ASP A 390 -1.13 -26.95 6.15
N VAL A 391 -0.85 -25.69 5.79
CA VAL A 391 -1.86 -24.70 5.39
C VAL A 391 -1.77 -24.48 3.89
N PRO A 392 -2.90 -24.48 3.15
CA PRO A 392 -2.91 -24.20 1.72
C PRO A 392 -2.32 -22.87 1.36
N VAL A 393 -1.50 -22.84 0.31
CA VAL A 393 -0.90 -21.65 -0.26
C VAL A 393 -1.09 -21.66 -1.79
N TYR A 394 -1.13 -20.49 -2.39
CA TYR A 394 -1.27 -20.33 -3.84
C TYR A 394 0.06 -20.41 -4.61
N HIS A 395 1.19 -20.37 -3.91
CA HIS A 395 2.53 -20.45 -4.50
C HIS A 395 3.52 -21.04 -3.47
N GLU A 396 4.51 -21.80 -3.93
CA GLU A 396 5.50 -22.49 -3.09
C GLU A 396 6.36 -21.57 -2.21
N ASP A 397 6.54 -20.32 -2.61
CA ASP A 397 7.30 -19.32 -1.86
C ASP A 397 6.51 -18.74 -0.68
N VAL A 398 5.21 -18.90 -0.64
CA VAL A 398 4.35 -18.38 0.42
C VAL A 398 4.52 -19.21 1.68
N LYS A 399 4.77 -18.55 2.80
CA LYS A 399 4.87 -19.17 4.11
C LYS A 399 3.77 -18.64 5.03
N VAL A 400 3.36 -19.44 6.01
CA VAL A 400 2.24 -19.12 6.90
C VAL A 400 2.66 -19.26 8.36
N TRP A 401 2.20 -18.34 9.21
CA TRP A 401 2.39 -18.43 10.67
C TRP A 401 1.05 -18.28 11.39
N LYS A 402 0.88 -19.11 12.40
CA LYS A 402 -0.13 -18.90 13.43
C LYS A 402 0.34 -17.77 14.33
N VAL A 403 -0.53 -16.80 14.56
CA VAL A 403 -0.32 -15.66 15.44
C VAL A 403 -1.12 -15.86 16.71
N SER A 404 -0.48 -15.76 17.87
CA SER A 404 -1.10 -15.97 19.18
C SER A 404 -0.66 -14.90 20.17
N ASN A 405 -1.47 -14.65 21.19
CA ASN A 405 -1.03 -13.89 22.34
C ASN A 405 0.00 -14.73 23.12
N LYS A 406 1.18 -14.18 23.36
CA LYS A 406 2.32 -14.87 23.96
C LYS A 406 2.04 -15.34 25.40
N THR A 407 1.34 -14.53 26.18
CA THR A 407 1.04 -14.82 27.59
C THR A 407 -0.11 -15.80 27.72
N SER A 408 -1.24 -15.62 27.02
CA SER A 408 -2.42 -16.48 27.16
C SER A 408 -2.44 -17.69 26.26
N GLY A 409 -1.62 -17.72 25.21
CA GLY A 409 -1.65 -18.74 24.14
C GLY A 409 -2.87 -18.66 23.22
N LYS A 410 -3.77 -17.68 23.43
CA LYS A 410 -4.97 -17.52 22.60
C LYS A 410 -4.57 -17.17 21.18
N GLN A 411 -5.10 -17.91 20.19
CA GLN A 411 -4.90 -17.59 18.79
C GLN A 411 -5.55 -16.25 18.44
N ILE A 412 -4.81 -15.40 17.72
CA ILE A 412 -5.22 -14.09 17.21
C ILE A 412 -5.58 -14.22 15.74
N GLY A 413 -4.68 -14.81 14.93
CA GLY A 413 -4.85 -14.85 13.51
C GLY A 413 -3.87 -15.78 12.78
N LEU A 414 -3.88 -15.66 11.47
CA LEU A 414 -2.88 -16.23 10.55
C LEU A 414 -2.21 -15.09 9.77
N TRP A 415 -0.91 -15.21 9.58
CA TRP A 415 -0.12 -14.31 8.77
C TRP A 415 0.53 -15.07 7.62
N TYR A 416 0.18 -14.70 6.38
CA TYR A 416 0.76 -15.20 5.14
C TYR A 416 1.87 -14.25 4.71
N PHE A 417 2.97 -14.80 4.20
CA PHE A 417 4.10 -14.02 3.73
C PHE A 417 4.52 -14.46 2.33
N ASP A 418 4.38 -13.58 1.38
CA ASP A 418 4.76 -13.74 -0.02
C ASP A 418 5.87 -12.74 -0.39
N PRO A 419 7.16 -13.10 -0.16
CA PRO A 419 8.24 -12.12 -0.21
C PRO A 419 8.80 -11.81 -1.59
N TYR A 420 8.68 -12.74 -2.58
CA TYR A 420 9.51 -12.67 -3.77
C TYR A 420 8.79 -12.16 -5.00
N ALA A 421 9.55 -11.43 -5.85
CA ALA A 421 9.12 -11.07 -7.19
C ALA A 421 8.97 -12.31 -8.10
N ARG A 422 7.96 -12.30 -8.96
CA ARG A 422 7.73 -13.29 -10.01
C ARG A 422 6.82 -12.73 -11.10
N GLU A 423 6.77 -13.41 -12.23
CA GLU A 423 5.84 -13.11 -13.32
C GLU A 423 4.39 -13.14 -12.83
N GLY A 424 3.57 -12.21 -13.29
CA GLY A 424 2.17 -12.06 -12.88
C GLY A 424 1.97 -11.47 -11.48
N LYS A 425 3.02 -11.09 -10.77
CA LYS A 425 2.93 -10.41 -9.48
C LYS A 425 3.16 -8.91 -9.63
N ARG A 426 2.20 -8.11 -9.17
CA ARG A 426 2.28 -6.65 -9.16
C ARG A 426 3.53 -6.17 -8.43
N SER A 427 4.21 -5.16 -8.96
CA SER A 427 5.37 -4.54 -8.31
C SER A 427 4.99 -3.75 -7.05
N GLY A 428 5.98 -3.46 -6.20
CA GLY A 428 5.81 -2.79 -4.91
C GLY A 428 5.62 -3.77 -3.75
N ALA A 429 5.06 -3.29 -2.66
CA ALA A 429 4.71 -4.10 -1.50
C ALA A 429 3.31 -3.70 -1.02
N TRP A 430 2.60 -4.63 -0.38
CA TRP A 430 1.26 -4.37 0.14
C TRP A 430 0.81 -5.43 1.14
N MET A 431 -0.16 -5.07 1.98
CA MET A 431 -0.90 -5.98 2.85
C MET A 431 -2.27 -6.29 2.22
N ASN A 432 -2.76 -7.53 2.38
CA ASN A 432 -4.15 -7.90 2.16
C ASN A 432 -4.75 -8.50 3.44
N ALA A 433 -6.01 -8.17 3.72
CA ALA A 433 -6.84 -8.95 4.63
C ALA A 433 -7.63 -9.98 3.82
N TYR A 434 -7.44 -11.27 4.15
CA TYR A 434 -8.28 -12.34 3.59
C TYR A 434 -9.54 -12.50 4.42
N ARG A 435 -9.43 -12.25 5.72
CA ARG A 435 -10.54 -12.19 6.66
C ARG A 435 -10.20 -11.19 7.77
N ASP A 436 -11.00 -10.13 7.84
CA ASP A 436 -10.88 -9.11 8.88
C ASP A 436 -11.30 -9.63 10.25
N GLN A 437 -10.83 -8.97 11.30
CA GLN A 437 -11.23 -9.27 12.69
C GLN A 437 -12.65 -8.76 12.94
N SER A 438 -13.45 -9.55 13.65
CA SER A 438 -14.77 -9.14 14.13
C SER A 438 -15.20 -9.98 15.34
N HIS A 439 -15.96 -9.39 16.26
CA HIS A 439 -16.63 -10.14 17.32
C HIS A 439 -18.05 -10.58 16.96
N LEU A 440 -18.55 -10.27 15.78
CA LEU A 440 -19.84 -10.74 15.29
C LEU A 440 -19.88 -12.26 15.11
N TYR A 441 -18.73 -12.84 14.79
CA TYR A 441 -18.58 -14.27 14.51
C TYR A 441 -17.62 -14.88 15.54
N LYS A 442 -18.14 -15.70 16.43
CA LYS A 442 -17.42 -16.18 17.62
C LYS A 442 -16.17 -17.01 17.37
N GLU A 443 -16.04 -17.61 16.19
CA GLU A 443 -15.00 -18.60 15.89
C GLU A 443 -14.17 -18.25 14.65
N GLU A 444 -14.26 -17.01 14.14
CA GLU A 444 -13.47 -16.61 12.97
C GLU A 444 -12.13 -16.02 13.39
N THR A 445 -11.07 -16.49 12.73
CA THR A 445 -9.70 -16.06 12.96
C THR A 445 -9.32 -15.04 11.89
N THR A 446 -8.72 -13.92 12.28
CA THR A 446 -8.17 -12.93 11.36
C THR A 446 -7.12 -13.55 10.46
N ILE A 447 -7.16 -13.27 9.16
CA ILE A 447 -6.17 -13.76 8.19
C ILE A 447 -5.67 -12.59 7.37
N VAL A 448 -4.38 -12.32 7.45
CA VAL A 448 -3.73 -11.25 6.70
C VAL A 448 -2.50 -11.75 5.95
N SER A 449 -2.10 -11.02 4.92
CA SER A 449 -0.85 -11.29 4.20
C SER A 449 0.00 -10.05 4.04
N ASN A 450 1.31 -10.25 3.98
CA ASN A 450 2.25 -9.27 3.44
C ASN A 450 2.86 -9.80 2.15
N ASN A 451 2.89 -8.94 1.16
CA ASN A 451 3.40 -9.21 -0.18
C ASN A 451 4.54 -8.23 -0.49
N SER A 452 5.64 -8.74 -1.03
CA SER A 452 6.81 -7.95 -1.42
C SER A 452 7.37 -8.46 -2.74
N ASN A 453 8.37 -7.77 -3.26
CA ASN A 453 9.02 -8.12 -4.51
C ASN A 453 10.55 -8.20 -4.31
N PHE A 454 11.00 -8.86 -3.23
CA PHE A 454 12.42 -9.06 -2.99
C PHE A 454 13.03 -9.99 -4.05
N ILE A 455 14.30 -9.78 -4.33
CA ILE A 455 15.05 -10.61 -5.25
C ILE A 455 15.40 -11.92 -4.54
N LYS A 456 15.00 -13.04 -5.14
CA LYS A 456 15.30 -14.38 -4.64
C LYS A 456 16.80 -14.69 -4.82
N GLY A 457 17.45 -15.17 -3.77
CA GLY A 457 18.85 -15.62 -3.83
C GLY A 457 19.02 -16.99 -4.49
N LYS A 458 20.27 -17.47 -4.56
CA LYS A 458 20.56 -18.83 -4.99
C LYS A 458 19.90 -19.85 -4.06
N PRO A 459 19.47 -21.01 -4.60
CA PRO A 459 18.97 -22.09 -3.77
C PRO A 459 19.96 -22.49 -2.67
N GLY A 460 19.52 -22.50 -1.40
CA GLY A 460 20.32 -22.86 -0.25
C GLY A 460 21.16 -21.72 0.35
N GLU A 461 21.18 -20.55 -0.26
CA GLU A 461 21.79 -19.35 0.32
C GLU A 461 20.75 -18.42 0.95
N PRO A 462 21.10 -17.67 2.03
CA PRO A 462 20.20 -16.69 2.62
C PRO A 462 19.95 -15.54 1.64
N VAL A 463 18.71 -15.05 1.61
CA VAL A 463 18.33 -13.86 0.84
C VAL A 463 18.80 -12.62 1.57
N LEU A 464 19.65 -11.85 0.95
CA LEU A 464 20.15 -10.57 1.46
C LEU A 464 19.34 -9.44 0.84
N ILE A 465 18.79 -8.58 1.70
CA ILE A 465 17.95 -7.45 1.30
C ILE A 465 18.68 -6.13 1.56
N SER A 466 18.26 -5.07 0.86
CA SER A 466 18.75 -3.72 1.11
C SER A 466 18.18 -3.16 2.42
N PHE A 467 18.71 -2.03 2.87
CA PHE A 467 18.14 -1.34 4.03
C PHE A 467 16.72 -0.81 3.74
N ASP A 468 16.46 -0.36 2.52
CA ASP A 468 15.14 0.07 2.08
C ASP A 468 14.14 -1.09 2.00
N ASP A 469 14.56 -2.25 1.52
CA ASP A 469 13.76 -3.48 1.57
C ASP A 469 13.41 -3.89 3.01
N ALA A 470 14.38 -3.81 3.93
CA ALA A 470 14.15 -4.10 5.34
C ALA A 470 13.16 -3.12 5.97
N LYS A 471 13.24 -1.83 5.60
CA LYS A 471 12.29 -0.81 6.02
C LYS A 471 10.88 -1.10 5.48
N THR A 472 10.77 -1.44 4.21
CA THR A 472 9.50 -1.86 3.58
C THR A 472 8.91 -3.08 4.27
N LEU A 473 9.75 -4.05 4.64
CA LEU A 473 9.32 -5.24 5.38
C LEU A 473 8.66 -4.89 6.72
N PHE A 474 9.25 -3.96 7.49
CA PHE A 474 8.67 -3.46 8.75
C PHE A 474 7.39 -2.66 8.51
N HIS A 475 7.33 -1.88 7.45
CA HIS A 475 6.15 -1.12 7.03
C HIS A 475 4.96 -2.06 6.79
N GLU A 476 5.11 -3.03 5.89
CA GLU A 476 4.03 -3.97 5.56
C GLU A 476 3.59 -4.80 6.77
N PHE A 477 4.55 -5.14 7.63
CA PHE A 477 4.23 -5.81 8.89
C PHE A 477 3.41 -4.94 9.84
N GLY A 478 3.59 -3.62 9.78
CA GLY A 478 2.75 -2.67 10.52
C GLY A 478 1.29 -2.73 10.11
N HIS A 479 1.01 -2.78 8.82
CA HIS A 479 -0.35 -3.02 8.32
C HIS A 479 -0.91 -4.37 8.76
N ALA A 480 -0.09 -5.44 8.70
CA ALA A 480 -0.52 -6.75 9.16
C ALA A 480 -0.85 -6.74 10.65
N LEU A 481 -0.05 -6.09 11.49
CA LEU A 481 -0.33 -5.95 12.92
C LEU A 481 -1.57 -5.07 13.18
N HIS A 482 -1.83 -4.06 12.35
CA HIS A 482 -3.06 -3.28 12.43
C HIS A 482 -4.30 -4.15 12.23
N GLY A 483 -4.27 -5.08 11.26
CA GLY A 483 -5.31 -6.09 11.09
C GLY A 483 -5.38 -7.10 12.24
N LEU A 484 -4.24 -7.69 12.62
CA LEU A 484 -4.15 -8.74 13.64
C LEU A 484 -4.47 -8.25 15.06
N CYS A 485 -4.09 -7.03 15.42
CA CYS A 485 -4.36 -6.45 16.72
C CYS A 485 -5.76 -5.85 16.85
N SER A 486 -6.51 -5.71 15.77
CA SER A 486 -7.87 -5.19 15.79
C SER A 486 -8.73 -5.94 16.80
N ASN A 487 -9.60 -5.20 17.52
CA ASN A 487 -10.44 -5.73 18.60
C ASN A 487 -11.77 -4.99 18.62
N VAL A 488 -12.49 -5.04 17.51
CA VAL A 488 -13.77 -4.37 17.29
C VAL A 488 -14.91 -5.36 17.14
N THR A 489 -16.14 -4.88 17.35
CA THR A 489 -17.34 -5.73 17.20
C THR A 489 -17.67 -5.90 15.72
N TYR A 490 -17.61 -4.83 14.93
CA TYR A 490 -18.14 -4.77 13.58
C TYR A 490 -17.03 -4.82 12.53
N LEU A 491 -17.26 -5.65 11.50
CA LEU A 491 -16.30 -5.90 10.43
C LEU A 491 -15.86 -4.63 9.69
N SER A 492 -16.83 -3.76 9.39
CA SER A 492 -16.60 -2.50 8.68
C SER A 492 -15.73 -1.48 9.44
N LEU A 493 -15.48 -1.72 10.74
CA LEU A 493 -14.64 -0.87 11.59
C LEU A 493 -13.25 -1.47 11.85
N SER A 494 -12.97 -2.67 11.33
CA SER A 494 -11.81 -3.48 11.69
C SER A 494 -10.52 -3.02 11.02
N GLY A 495 -9.43 -3.10 11.76
CA GLY A 495 -8.06 -3.04 11.24
C GLY A 495 -7.81 -1.86 10.32
N THR A 496 -7.43 -2.12 9.08
CA THR A 496 -7.10 -1.11 8.08
C THR A 496 -8.31 -0.39 7.46
N ASN A 497 -9.55 -0.67 7.91
CA ASN A 497 -10.77 0.04 7.47
C ASN A 497 -10.92 1.41 8.14
N VAL A 498 -9.89 2.21 8.09
CA VAL A 498 -9.74 3.57 8.65
C VAL A 498 -9.61 4.62 7.54
N ALA A 499 -9.53 5.90 7.90
CA ALA A 499 -9.23 6.95 6.93
C ALA A 499 -7.88 6.71 6.22
N THR A 500 -7.82 6.98 4.91
CA THR A 500 -6.62 6.70 4.10
C THR A 500 -5.40 7.46 4.60
N ASP A 501 -5.59 8.68 5.13
CA ASP A 501 -4.51 9.50 5.70
C ASP A 501 -4.13 9.12 7.15
N TYR A 502 -4.78 8.09 7.70
CA TYR A 502 -4.38 7.45 8.96
C TYR A 502 -3.80 6.05 8.77
N VAL A 503 -4.20 5.35 7.71
CA VAL A 503 -3.87 3.92 7.52
C VAL A 503 -2.37 3.65 7.50
N GLU A 504 -1.57 4.61 7.03
CA GLU A 504 -0.11 4.51 6.97
C GLU A 504 0.59 4.82 8.31
N PHE A 505 -0.13 5.34 9.30
CA PHE A 505 0.47 5.63 10.60
C PHE A 505 0.95 4.36 11.33
N PRO A 506 0.14 3.28 11.46
CA PRO A 506 0.60 2.03 12.06
C PRO A 506 1.77 1.36 11.32
N SER A 507 1.84 1.49 10.00
CA SER A 507 2.93 0.94 9.20
C SER A 507 4.22 1.74 9.37
N GLN A 508 4.16 3.05 9.21
CA GLN A 508 5.32 3.94 9.27
C GLN A 508 5.95 4.02 10.67
N ILE A 509 5.16 3.94 11.74
CA ILE A 509 5.73 3.96 13.07
C ILE A 509 6.60 2.72 13.33
N LEU A 510 6.24 1.55 12.78
CA LEU A 510 7.03 0.33 12.96
C LEU A 510 8.36 0.33 12.21
N GLU A 511 8.49 1.07 11.12
CA GLU A 511 9.76 1.25 10.41
C GLU A 511 10.89 1.73 11.34
N ARG A 512 10.54 2.52 12.36
CA ARG A 512 11.49 3.14 13.30
C ARG A 512 12.19 2.14 14.21
N TRP A 513 11.61 0.95 14.40
CA TRP A 513 12.24 -0.11 15.19
C TRP A 513 13.38 -0.80 14.46
N LEU A 514 13.43 -0.80 13.12
CA LEU A 514 14.51 -1.42 12.34
C LEU A 514 15.89 -0.95 12.78
N THR A 515 16.05 0.32 13.15
CA THR A 515 17.34 0.92 13.50
C THR A 515 17.63 0.92 15.00
N THR A 516 16.77 0.32 15.81
CA THR A 516 17.02 0.25 17.26
C THR A 516 18.23 -0.65 17.56
N PRO A 517 19.06 -0.31 18.54
CA PRO A 517 20.22 -1.12 18.92
C PRO A 517 19.85 -2.57 19.24
N GLU A 518 18.68 -2.82 19.82
CA GLU A 518 18.19 -4.15 20.17
C GLU A 518 17.95 -5.02 18.93
N ILE A 519 17.40 -4.47 17.86
CA ILE A 519 17.21 -5.17 16.59
C ILE A 519 18.55 -5.41 15.93
N LEU A 520 19.34 -4.37 15.74
CA LEU A 520 20.58 -4.47 14.98
C LEU A 520 21.61 -5.39 15.67
N ASN A 521 21.79 -5.29 16.99
CA ASN A 521 22.71 -6.14 17.71
C ASN A 521 22.30 -7.61 17.79
N LYS A 522 20.99 -7.91 17.76
CA LYS A 522 20.49 -9.27 17.92
C LYS A 522 20.25 -9.98 16.60
N PHE A 523 19.84 -9.28 15.55
CA PHE A 523 19.37 -9.88 14.31
C PHE A 523 20.17 -9.49 13.06
N ALA A 524 20.90 -8.37 13.08
CA ALA A 524 21.77 -8.02 11.97
C ALA A 524 23.07 -8.87 12.05
N LEU A 525 22.95 -10.14 11.65
CA LEU A 525 24.00 -11.13 11.70
C LEU A 525 24.58 -11.37 10.31
N HIS A 526 25.92 -11.27 10.18
CA HIS A 526 26.60 -11.49 8.91
C HIS A 526 26.35 -12.91 8.38
N TYR A 527 25.83 -13.03 7.17
CA TYR A 527 25.33 -14.30 6.62
C TYR A 527 26.35 -15.44 6.51
N LYS A 528 27.66 -15.14 6.35
CA LYS A 528 28.73 -16.15 6.31
C LYS A 528 29.32 -16.47 7.69
N THR A 529 29.45 -15.47 8.55
CA THR A 529 30.23 -15.63 9.80
C THR A 529 29.34 -15.72 11.05
N GLY A 530 28.07 -15.37 10.96
CA GLY A 530 27.13 -15.25 12.09
C GLY A 530 27.49 -14.17 13.11
N LYS A 531 28.50 -13.35 12.83
CA LYS A 531 28.89 -12.24 13.71
C LYS A 531 27.85 -11.10 13.60
N THR A 532 27.61 -10.46 14.74
CA THR A 532 26.78 -9.24 14.78
C THR A 532 27.41 -8.11 13.99
N ILE A 533 26.57 -7.18 13.53
CA ILE A 533 27.02 -5.97 12.87
C ILE A 533 28.00 -5.20 13.79
N PRO A 534 29.15 -4.75 13.27
CA PRO A 534 30.14 -4.03 14.06
C PRO A 534 29.60 -2.68 14.60
N GLN A 535 30.03 -2.30 15.81
CA GLN A 535 29.57 -1.08 16.44
C GLN A 535 29.95 0.18 15.63
N ASP A 536 31.13 0.21 15.02
CA ASP A 536 31.55 1.32 14.15
C ASP A 536 30.65 1.42 12.89
N LEU A 537 30.17 0.30 12.36
CA LEU A 537 29.23 0.31 11.23
C LEU A 537 27.85 0.85 11.66
N LEU A 538 27.37 0.51 12.87
CA LEU A 538 26.15 1.08 13.43
C LEU A 538 26.26 2.60 13.60
N GLU A 539 27.39 3.10 14.09
CA GLU A 539 27.62 4.54 14.24
C GLU A 539 27.66 5.27 12.88
N ARG A 540 28.21 4.62 11.85
CA ARG A 540 28.19 5.16 10.47
C ARG A 540 26.78 5.19 9.88
N ILE A 541 25.99 4.16 10.14
CA ILE A 541 24.56 4.10 9.72
C ILE A 541 23.78 5.22 10.41
N ASP A 542 23.96 5.42 11.71
CA ASP A 542 23.26 6.48 12.45
C ASP A 542 23.65 7.87 11.93
N LYS A 543 24.94 8.13 11.73
CA LYS A 543 25.42 9.40 11.13
C LYS A 543 24.85 9.64 9.73
N ALA A 544 24.65 8.59 8.96
CA ALA A 544 24.07 8.64 7.61
C ALA A 544 22.52 8.64 7.60
N SER A 545 21.86 8.56 8.75
CA SER A 545 20.41 8.38 8.84
C SER A 545 19.58 9.50 8.16
N LYS A 546 20.14 10.70 8.08
CA LYS A 546 19.54 11.86 7.39
C LYS A 546 20.12 12.11 6.00
N PHE A 547 20.99 11.22 5.53
CA PHE A 547 21.57 11.33 4.21
C PHE A 547 20.49 11.17 3.14
N ASN A 548 20.56 11.99 2.10
CA ASN A 548 19.64 11.97 0.97
C ASN A 548 18.16 12.21 1.35
N SER A 549 17.91 12.78 2.54
CA SER A 549 16.55 13.07 3.00
C SER A 549 15.83 14.10 2.12
N GLY A 550 16.56 15.04 1.52
CA GLY A 550 16.04 15.99 0.56
C GLY A 550 15.47 15.29 -0.67
N PHE A 551 16.25 14.41 -1.29
CA PHE A 551 15.83 13.63 -2.44
C PHE A 551 14.60 12.75 -2.14
N ASN A 552 14.67 11.93 -1.10
CA ASN A 552 13.60 11.00 -0.74
C ASN A 552 12.28 11.75 -0.46
N THR A 553 12.38 12.92 0.18
CA THR A 553 11.21 13.75 0.46
C THR A 553 10.68 14.42 -0.81
N LEU A 554 11.55 14.99 -1.65
CA LEU A 554 11.12 15.75 -2.81
C LEU A 554 10.55 14.88 -3.92
N GLU A 555 11.14 13.70 -4.20
CA GLU A 555 10.60 12.78 -5.21
C GLU A 555 9.19 12.33 -4.84
N TYR A 556 8.92 12.08 -3.56
CA TYR A 556 7.60 11.75 -3.03
C TYR A 556 6.63 12.94 -3.11
N LEU A 557 7.05 14.11 -2.57
CA LEU A 557 6.21 15.32 -2.55
C LEU A 557 5.80 15.76 -3.95
N ALA A 558 6.68 15.61 -4.94
CA ALA A 558 6.35 15.91 -6.33
C ALA A 558 5.16 15.07 -6.81
N SER A 559 5.15 13.77 -6.51
CA SER A 559 4.02 12.89 -6.84
C SER A 559 2.74 13.29 -6.08
N ALA A 560 2.83 13.57 -4.79
CA ALA A 560 1.68 13.95 -3.97
C ALA A 560 1.07 15.31 -4.38
N LEU A 561 1.91 16.27 -4.73
CA LEU A 561 1.47 17.59 -5.22
C LEU A 561 0.83 17.48 -6.61
N ILE A 562 1.40 16.68 -7.50
CA ILE A 562 0.81 16.44 -8.83
C ILE A 562 -0.53 15.70 -8.71
N ASP A 563 -0.63 14.66 -7.87
CA ASP A 563 -1.91 13.98 -7.58
C ASP A 563 -2.98 14.99 -7.16
N MET A 564 -2.70 15.79 -6.13
CA MET A 564 -3.67 16.76 -5.62
C MET A 564 -4.05 17.80 -6.67
N LYS A 565 -3.07 18.34 -7.41
CA LYS A 565 -3.30 19.35 -8.45
C LYS A 565 -4.12 18.82 -9.64
N LEU A 566 -3.87 17.57 -10.07
CA LEU A 566 -4.66 16.90 -11.10
C LEU A 566 -6.14 16.80 -10.69
N HIS A 567 -6.42 16.49 -9.44
CA HIS A 567 -7.75 16.28 -8.92
C HIS A 567 -8.44 17.57 -8.42
N LEU A 568 -7.69 18.68 -8.31
CA LEU A 568 -8.22 20.04 -8.11
C LEU A 568 -8.50 20.77 -9.43
N ALA A 569 -8.00 20.28 -10.56
CA ALA A 569 -8.13 20.98 -11.86
C ALA A 569 -9.57 21.04 -12.40
N GLY A 570 -10.51 20.31 -11.80
CA GLY A 570 -11.92 20.31 -12.18
C GLY A 570 -12.13 19.71 -13.58
N ASP A 571 -12.95 20.39 -14.40
CA ASP A 571 -13.35 19.97 -15.75
C ASP A 571 -12.41 20.45 -16.88
N GLN A 572 -11.23 20.91 -16.53
CA GLN A 572 -10.21 21.22 -17.53
C GLN A 572 -9.75 19.94 -18.23
N LYS A 573 -9.71 19.96 -19.56
CA LYS A 573 -9.10 18.86 -20.30
C LYS A 573 -7.59 18.84 -20.04
N ILE A 574 -7.11 17.77 -19.43
CA ILE A 574 -5.71 17.64 -19.02
C ILE A 574 -4.97 16.73 -20.01
N ASP A 575 -3.86 17.26 -20.57
CA ASP A 575 -2.79 16.45 -21.09
C ASP A 575 -1.84 16.12 -19.94
N PRO A 576 -1.71 14.84 -19.51
CA PRO A 576 -0.96 14.50 -18.31
C PRO A 576 0.52 14.85 -18.40
N GLU A 577 1.14 14.76 -19.58
CA GLU A 577 2.55 15.08 -19.77
C GLU A 577 2.81 16.59 -19.67
N ILE A 578 1.98 17.39 -20.35
CA ILE A 578 2.09 18.86 -20.32
C ILE A 578 1.80 19.38 -18.92
N PHE A 579 0.77 18.85 -18.27
CA PHE A 579 0.39 19.24 -16.91
C PHE A 579 1.51 18.95 -15.91
N GLU A 580 2.02 17.72 -15.89
CA GLU A 580 3.14 17.31 -15.03
C GLU A 580 4.34 18.26 -15.18
N LYS A 581 4.81 18.44 -16.42
CA LYS A 581 5.96 19.29 -16.72
C LYS A 581 5.73 20.75 -16.28
N SER A 582 4.56 21.31 -16.56
CA SER A 582 4.27 22.71 -16.23
C SER A 582 4.14 22.94 -14.73
N GLU A 583 3.50 22.05 -14.00
CA GLU A 583 3.32 22.19 -12.55
C GLU A 583 4.65 21.96 -11.81
N LEU A 584 5.44 20.96 -12.18
CA LEU A 584 6.76 20.74 -11.62
C LEU A 584 7.70 21.94 -11.86
N ALA A 585 7.65 22.53 -13.06
CA ALA A 585 8.43 23.74 -13.38
C ALA A 585 8.01 24.95 -12.51
N LYS A 586 6.71 25.17 -12.31
CA LYS A 586 6.17 26.23 -11.43
C LYS A 586 6.62 26.05 -9.98
N MET A 587 6.71 24.81 -9.51
CA MET A 587 7.18 24.50 -8.16
C MET A 587 8.71 24.58 -8.01
N GLY A 588 9.45 24.77 -9.10
CA GLY A 588 10.90 24.83 -9.13
C GLY A 588 11.57 23.47 -8.90
N MET A 589 10.95 22.40 -9.39
CA MET A 589 11.51 21.04 -9.33
C MET A 589 12.91 20.99 -9.94
N PRO A 590 13.93 20.47 -9.22
CA PRO A 590 15.26 20.29 -9.77
C PRO A 590 15.25 19.31 -10.95
N LYS A 591 16.00 19.63 -12.00
CA LYS A 591 16.10 18.77 -13.19
C LYS A 591 16.80 17.44 -12.93
N GLU A 592 17.56 17.35 -11.85
CA GLU A 592 18.32 16.18 -11.41
C GLU A 592 17.42 15.10 -10.78
N ILE A 593 16.15 15.41 -10.51
CA ILE A 593 15.20 14.52 -9.87
C ILE A 593 13.96 14.37 -10.73
N VAL A 594 13.48 13.14 -10.84
CA VAL A 594 12.12 12.85 -11.34
C VAL A 594 11.21 12.54 -10.15
N MET A 595 9.94 12.84 -10.27
CA MET A 595 8.97 12.46 -9.25
C MET A 595 8.92 10.92 -9.09
N ARG A 596 8.62 10.44 -7.88
CA ARG A 596 8.65 9.01 -7.55
C ARG A 596 7.76 8.17 -8.48
N HIS A 597 6.60 8.66 -8.81
CA HIS A 597 5.67 8.09 -9.79
C HIS A 597 5.31 9.18 -10.79
N ARG A 598 5.80 9.06 -12.01
CA ARG A 598 5.33 9.92 -13.11
C ARG A 598 3.87 9.61 -13.40
N THR A 599 3.12 10.61 -13.85
CA THR A 599 1.68 10.50 -14.08
C THR A 599 1.29 9.27 -14.91
N PRO A 600 1.99 8.92 -16.04
CA PRO A 600 1.64 7.75 -16.85
C PRO A 600 1.80 6.39 -16.17
N GLN A 601 2.56 6.31 -15.08
CA GLN A 601 2.82 5.07 -14.34
C GLN A 601 2.32 5.12 -12.88
N PHE A 602 1.49 6.11 -12.54
CA PHE A 602 1.08 6.33 -11.17
C PHE A 602 -0.08 5.42 -10.76
N GLY A 603 0.23 4.12 -10.58
CA GLY A 603 -0.74 3.09 -10.25
C GLY A 603 -1.58 3.40 -9.02
N HIS A 604 -0.99 3.99 -7.95
CA HIS A 604 -1.72 4.34 -6.72
C HIS A 604 -2.97 5.19 -6.96
N ILE A 605 -2.94 6.06 -7.98
CA ILE A 605 -4.03 7.01 -8.22
C ILE A 605 -4.86 6.71 -9.48
N PHE A 606 -4.39 5.81 -10.36
CA PHE A 606 -5.07 5.51 -11.62
C PHE A 606 -5.49 4.04 -11.78
N SER A 607 -4.98 3.12 -10.97
CA SER A 607 -5.44 1.72 -10.98
C SER A 607 -6.80 1.53 -10.30
N ASP A 608 -7.14 2.43 -9.40
CA ASP A 608 -8.43 2.51 -8.70
C ASP A 608 -8.64 3.92 -8.13
N ASP A 609 -9.68 4.11 -7.32
CA ASP A 609 -9.95 5.39 -6.65
C ASP A 609 -9.39 5.49 -5.22
N GLY A 610 -8.72 4.46 -4.71
CA GLY A 610 -8.29 4.37 -3.31
C GLY A 610 -7.45 5.58 -2.89
N TYR A 611 -6.36 5.81 -3.59
CA TYR A 611 -5.41 6.90 -3.33
C TYR A 611 -5.56 8.11 -4.27
N SER A 612 -6.62 8.19 -5.10
CA SER A 612 -6.84 9.38 -5.94
C SER A 612 -7.12 10.61 -5.10
N ALA A 613 -6.41 11.71 -5.34
CA ALA A 613 -6.31 12.89 -4.47
C ALA A 613 -5.90 12.51 -3.03
N GLY A 614 -5.24 11.38 -2.85
CA GLY A 614 -4.96 10.76 -1.56
C GLY A 614 -3.50 10.41 -1.32
N TYR A 615 -2.59 10.67 -2.26
CA TYR A 615 -1.19 10.30 -2.08
C TYR A 615 -0.47 11.16 -1.01
N TYR A 616 -1.03 12.29 -0.61
CA TYR A 616 -0.60 13.09 0.55
C TYR A 616 -0.65 12.29 1.87
N SER A 617 -1.44 11.24 1.92
CA SER A 617 -1.71 10.41 3.11
C SER A 617 -0.43 9.87 3.77
N TYR A 618 0.58 9.51 2.96
CA TYR A 618 1.87 9.06 3.48
C TYR A 618 2.58 10.13 4.32
N LEU A 619 2.57 11.39 3.87
CA LEU A 619 3.17 12.48 4.66
C LEU A 619 2.33 12.83 5.87
N TRP A 620 1.00 12.84 5.72
CA TRP A 620 0.08 13.08 6.83
C TRP A 620 0.30 12.06 7.95
N SER A 621 0.32 10.79 7.60
CA SER A 621 0.61 9.70 8.54
C SER A 621 2.04 9.73 9.08
N ASP A 622 3.04 10.23 8.31
CA ASP A 622 4.42 10.36 8.80
C ASP A 622 4.55 11.48 9.85
N VAL A 623 3.73 12.53 9.78
CA VAL A 623 3.61 13.51 10.88
C VAL A 623 3.10 12.80 12.14
N LEU A 624 2.04 11.97 12.02
CA LEU A 624 1.52 11.19 13.15
C LEU A 624 2.59 10.25 13.70
N SER A 625 3.25 9.48 12.84
CA SER A 625 4.23 8.46 13.25
C SER A 625 5.49 9.07 13.87
N SER A 626 5.93 10.20 13.33
CA SER A 626 7.10 10.92 13.85
C SER A 626 6.87 11.46 15.26
N ASP A 627 5.74 12.15 15.49
CA ASP A 627 5.38 12.65 16.81
C ASP A 627 5.04 11.50 17.77
N ALA A 628 4.34 10.45 17.31
CA ALA A 628 4.00 9.29 18.12
C ALA A 628 5.25 8.55 18.64
N TYR A 629 6.30 8.41 17.82
CA TYR A 629 7.53 7.75 18.26
C TYR A 629 8.24 8.54 19.36
N THR A 630 8.06 9.86 19.43
CA THR A 630 8.65 10.65 20.53
C THR A 630 8.11 10.24 21.91
N ALA A 631 6.91 9.62 21.99
CA ALA A 631 6.41 9.08 23.26
C ALA A 631 7.33 7.99 23.84
N PHE A 632 8.02 7.24 22.98
CA PHE A 632 8.99 6.23 23.41
C PHE A 632 10.32 6.87 23.82
N THR A 633 10.77 7.90 23.11
CA THR A 633 12.01 8.61 23.48
C THR A 633 11.86 9.49 24.73
N GLU A 634 10.63 9.91 25.03
CA GLU A 634 10.26 10.62 26.27
C GLU A 634 10.11 9.66 27.48
N ALA A 635 10.03 8.34 27.24
CA ALA A 635 9.90 7.28 28.24
C ALA A 635 11.21 6.49 28.44
N GLU A 636 11.11 5.20 28.79
CA GLU A 636 12.29 4.35 29.03
C GLU A 636 12.96 3.83 27.74
N GLY A 637 12.49 4.23 26.57
CA GLY A 637 13.05 3.86 25.27
C GLY A 637 12.07 3.08 24.39
N PRO A 638 12.55 2.55 23.22
CA PRO A 638 11.71 1.99 22.17
C PRO A 638 10.89 0.76 22.60
N TYR A 639 11.23 0.13 23.71
CA TYR A 639 10.54 -1.05 24.22
C TYR A 639 9.80 -0.79 25.58
N ASP A 640 9.51 0.48 25.90
CA ASP A 640 8.68 0.82 27.06
C ASP A 640 7.32 0.14 26.95
N LYS A 641 7.05 -0.76 27.92
CA LYS A 641 5.83 -1.59 27.91
C LYS A 641 4.54 -0.80 28.10
N LYS A 642 4.59 0.32 28.81
CA LYS A 642 3.41 1.17 29.05
C LYS A 642 3.05 1.94 27.79
N VAL A 643 4.06 2.50 27.12
CA VAL A 643 3.87 3.18 25.83
C VAL A 643 3.44 2.19 24.76
N GLY A 644 4.08 1.01 24.65
CA GLY A 644 3.68 -0.05 23.73
C GLY A 644 2.24 -0.53 23.93
N LYS A 645 1.81 -0.70 25.21
CA LYS A 645 0.44 -1.05 25.53
C LYS A 645 -0.55 0.05 25.07
N ARG A 646 -0.26 1.33 25.39
CA ARG A 646 -1.12 2.44 24.92
C ARG A 646 -1.20 2.52 23.40
N LEU A 647 -0.08 2.31 22.70
CA LEU A 647 -0.03 2.26 21.23
C LEU A 647 -0.94 1.14 20.70
N LYS A 648 -0.84 -0.06 21.27
CA LYS A 648 -1.70 -1.18 20.89
C LYS A 648 -3.19 -0.85 21.12
N GLU A 649 -3.54 -0.38 22.33
CA GLU A 649 -4.92 -0.20 22.75
C GLU A 649 -5.63 0.98 22.07
N ASN A 650 -4.91 2.05 21.67
CA ASN A 650 -5.53 3.27 21.15
C ASN A 650 -5.28 3.50 19.65
N VAL A 651 -4.36 2.72 19.03
CA VAL A 651 -4.02 2.85 17.60
C VAL A 651 -4.28 1.54 16.87
N PHE A 652 -3.61 0.44 17.27
CA PHE A 652 -3.68 -0.82 16.53
C PHE A 652 -4.98 -1.62 16.75
N SER A 653 -5.64 -1.44 17.91
CA SER A 653 -6.80 -2.28 18.27
C SER A 653 -8.14 -1.67 17.91
N VAL A 654 -8.21 -0.36 17.75
CA VAL A 654 -9.48 0.35 17.66
C VAL A 654 -10.07 0.40 16.25
N GLY A 655 -9.27 0.18 15.22
CA GLY A 655 -9.71 0.40 13.83
C GLY A 655 -10.34 1.79 13.69
N SER A 656 -11.51 1.86 13.04
CA SER A 656 -12.33 3.08 12.99
C SER A 656 -13.52 3.08 13.98
N SER A 657 -13.44 2.31 15.07
CA SER A 657 -14.46 2.34 16.13
C SER A 657 -14.36 3.56 17.06
N VAL A 658 -13.31 4.35 16.90
CA VAL A 658 -13.07 5.64 17.55
C VAL A 658 -12.64 6.61 16.45
N ASP A 659 -12.95 7.91 16.57
CA ASP A 659 -12.39 8.93 15.67
C ASP A 659 -10.86 8.88 15.70
N GLU A 660 -10.21 8.87 14.56
CA GLU A 660 -8.77 8.69 14.44
C GLU A 660 -7.96 9.74 15.21
N SER A 661 -8.44 10.99 15.24
CA SER A 661 -7.80 12.07 16.00
C SER A 661 -7.96 11.86 17.52
N GLU A 662 -9.08 11.29 17.94
CA GLU A 662 -9.34 10.95 19.35
C GLU A 662 -8.49 9.76 19.80
N GLY A 663 -8.39 8.71 18.98
CA GLY A 663 -7.50 7.58 19.22
C GLY A 663 -6.03 8.04 19.35
N TYR A 664 -5.59 8.94 18.46
CA TYR A 664 -4.26 9.53 18.52
C TYR A 664 -4.04 10.31 19.82
N ARG A 665 -4.98 11.19 20.21
CA ARG A 665 -4.89 11.96 21.48
C ARG A 665 -4.91 11.03 22.71
N ALA A 666 -5.69 9.95 22.68
CA ALA A 666 -5.71 8.97 23.77
C ALA A 666 -4.36 8.26 23.92
N PHE A 667 -3.66 8.00 22.80
CA PHE A 667 -2.30 7.48 22.83
C PHE A 667 -1.27 8.54 23.26
N ARG A 668 -1.26 9.71 22.59
CA ARG A 668 -0.15 10.68 22.70
C ARG A 668 -0.35 11.73 23.78
N GLY A 669 -1.62 12.03 24.17
CA GLY A 669 -1.99 13.08 25.12
C GLY A 669 -2.09 14.48 24.54
N LYS A 670 -1.83 14.64 23.23
CA LYS A 670 -1.87 15.91 22.50
C LYS A 670 -2.12 15.68 21.00
N ASP A 671 -2.38 16.74 20.25
CA ASP A 671 -2.41 16.70 18.79
C ASP A 671 -1.00 16.50 18.20
N PRO A 672 -0.89 15.91 16.97
CA PRO A 672 0.40 15.71 16.32
C PRO A 672 1.05 17.03 15.92
N SER A 673 2.38 17.04 15.89
CA SER A 673 3.20 18.19 15.52
C SER A 673 4.13 17.84 14.37
N ILE A 674 4.32 18.79 13.42
CA ILE A 674 5.20 18.64 12.28
C ILE A 674 6.71 18.70 12.68
N GLU A 675 7.05 19.28 13.83
CA GLU A 675 8.42 19.47 14.28
C GLU A 675 9.19 18.16 14.40
N ALA A 676 8.50 17.09 14.88
CA ALA A 676 9.13 15.78 14.99
C ALA A 676 9.50 15.21 13.60
N LEU A 677 8.64 15.38 12.61
CA LEU A 677 8.92 15.03 11.23
C LEU A 677 10.10 15.82 10.66
N MET A 678 10.09 17.14 10.82
CA MET A 678 11.15 18.01 10.32
C MET A 678 12.51 17.66 10.94
N ALA A 679 12.54 17.44 12.26
CA ALA A 679 13.74 17.02 12.98
C ALA A 679 14.26 15.65 12.51
N SER A 680 13.36 14.67 12.27
CA SER A 680 13.74 13.35 11.79
C SER A 680 14.36 13.38 10.39
N ARG A 681 13.93 14.31 9.54
CA ARG A 681 14.46 14.53 8.18
C ARG A 681 15.67 15.46 8.12
N GLY A 682 16.00 16.13 9.23
CA GLY A 682 17.09 17.08 9.29
C GLY A 682 16.82 18.41 8.56
N PHE A 683 15.56 18.85 8.56
CA PHE A 683 15.07 20.08 7.96
C PHE A 683 14.96 21.21 8.98
#